data_a985f160f0d99553794862909279b079
#
_entry.id   a985f160f0d99553794862909279b079
#
_cell.length_a   1.000
_cell.length_b   1.000
_cell.length_c   1.000
_cell.angle_alpha   90.00
_cell.angle_beta   90.00
_cell.angle_gamma   90.00
#
_symmetry.space_group_name_H-M   'P 1'
#
loop_
_entity.id
_entity.type
_entity.pdbx_description
1 polymer ?
#
loop_
_entity_poly.entity_id
_entity_poly.type
_entity_poly.pdbx_seq_one_letter_code
_entity_poly.pdbx_strand_id
1 'polypeptide(L)'
;MLVKIRSLLRNLFSLRGVEDDLDEEVHSHLEMLTDENVRAGMSYSEAARAARIELGGIEQVKEQVRDQRLGTWVYSVLCDCRFALRQLRKNPGFTSVTLLTIALGIGANTAIFTVIDAVLLRPLPFHDPGRLVAVHSIDLTDSTQGGDISYPAFLDWRAQTHSFEAMSVCNVTSFTYTGGAQPESVRSAVVSSNLFSTLGISPALGRSFTPGEDQPGNTQAPVILSYEFWQSHFGGDSGVLGRTLTLDEEQYDVIGIMPQRFQFPVQKDRVELWVTIAHDLKGKLGMATQRGAAYLQVTARLKPGIEIPQAQSDVLLVQQRLNRQYPENRPRGVAIRSELGEIAGDMLPVLMVLLGAVAFVLLIACANVASLLLARATVRQKEFTVRLALGAGRWTIIRQLLIESVLLASFGGALGLLVAHWGTNILVSMTPDGLARASEIQLDYRILAFTFVVALLTGVLFGVAPAVQASRLKVNSNLNASGRASSTGAEAIRLRSGLVVAQLAISFVLLIGAGLLLRSFDRLLHVDPGFRPDHVLTFVLDVPSDRHPRAQRAAFVEQLLQSTRGLPGVKSASAVFGLPLDEDRSAFTTLEIEGQPVPKSQHPRTAFRLVESQYFQTMGIRLLQGRTFSPEDEQGGLPVAIVNQTLAHNMFRGENPIGRRIKANIAFGENQNPAMRQIVGVVADVKSNGIAEAAVPEVYGPQTPVDFIGEMTIVVRTATDPNSLVSAMRSLVSTMDKGVPLRDVRTLDEYVSGSVSGVRFQALLIATFAALAFVLTAIGLYGVIAYSVVQRSREIGIRIALGAQQGSISLMVFRQGGLLVLMGIGSGLASSLLTASLIRALLYGIQPIDPASFVTAPLLLLLVAALASYIPARRATRIDPMVALRYE
;
A
#
# COMPACT_ATOMS: atom_id res chain seq x y z
N MET A 1 -7.65 5.11 50.33
CA MET A 1 -6.84 4.86 49.11
C MET A 1 -5.34 4.89 49.41
N LEU A 2 -4.81 5.93 50.08
CA LEU A 2 -3.39 6.06 50.44
C LEU A 2 -2.84 4.92 51.31
N VAL A 3 -3.60 4.42 52.32
CA VAL A 3 -3.20 3.29 53.18
C VAL A 3 -3.04 1.98 52.37
N LYS A 4 -3.95 1.71 51.41
CA LYS A 4 -3.84 0.55 50.51
C LYS A 4 -2.63 0.63 49.59
N ILE A 5 -2.30 1.83 49.06
CA ILE A 5 -1.14 2.08 48.22
C ILE A 5 0.17 1.92 49.04
N ARG A 6 0.21 2.44 50.25
CA ARG A 6 1.34 2.31 51.18
C ARG A 6 1.58 0.87 51.62
N SER A 7 0.50 0.11 51.91
CA SER A 7 0.58 -1.34 52.15
C SER A 7 1.11 -2.12 50.93
N LEU A 8 0.65 -1.75 49.74
CA LEU A 8 1.07 -2.39 48.47
C LEU A 8 2.55 -2.09 48.20
N LEU A 9 3.02 -0.87 48.40
CA LEU A 9 4.42 -0.48 48.24
C LEU A 9 5.31 -1.17 49.29
N ARG A 10 4.88 -1.25 50.59
CA ARG A 10 5.62 -1.97 51.62
C ARG A 10 5.75 -3.46 51.30
N ASN A 11 4.65 -4.09 50.84
CA ASN A 11 4.66 -5.51 50.44
C ASN A 11 5.50 -5.78 49.20
N LEU A 12 5.74 -4.80 48.29
CA LEU A 12 6.56 -4.94 47.09
C LEU A 12 8.05 -4.68 47.33
N PHE A 13 8.41 -3.71 48.20
CA PHE A 13 9.79 -3.24 48.32
C PHE A 13 10.50 -3.65 49.61
N SER A 14 9.79 -4.11 50.67
CA SER A 14 10.39 -4.61 51.91
C SER A 14 9.99 -6.03 52.30
N LEU A 15 10.14 -6.95 51.34
CA LEU A 15 9.75 -8.36 51.46
C LEU A 15 10.35 -9.07 52.69
N ARG A 16 11.64 -8.82 53.00
CA ARG A 16 12.30 -9.47 54.16
C ARG A 16 11.65 -9.05 55.46
N GLY A 17 11.43 -7.75 55.68
CA GLY A 17 10.77 -7.30 56.90
C GLY A 17 9.32 -7.78 57.06
N VAL A 18 8.61 -7.97 55.95
CA VAL A 18 7.22 -8.49 55.97
C VAL A 18 7.20 -10.01 56.21
N GLU A 19 8.24 -10.72 55.83
CA GLU A 19 8.39 -12.16 56.16
C GLU A 19 8.82 -12.38 57.62
N ASP A 20 9.71 -11.55 58.09
CA ASP A 20 10.13 -11.57 59.50
C ASP A 20 8.96 -11.23 60.43
N ASP A 21 8.16 -10.22 60.08
CA ASP A 21 6.91 -9.88 60.79
C ASP A 21 5.90 -11.05 60.84
N LEU A 22 5.75 -11.81 59.71
CA LEU A 22 4.85 -12.95 59.65
C LEU A 22 5.37 -14.16 60.43
N ASP A 23 6.68 -14.33 60.41
CA ASP A 23 7.32 -15.39 61.24
C ASP A 23 7.11 -15.14 62.73
N GLU A 24 7.27 -13.94 63.17
CA GLU A 24 7.06 -13.53 64.56
C GLU A 24 5.58 -13.64 64.96
N GLU A 25 4.64 -13.27 64.06
CA GLU A 25 3.19 -13.40 64.31
C GLU A 25 2.73 -14.84 64.41
N VAL A 26 3.22 -15.74 63.51
CA VAL A 26 2.90 -17.20 63.55
C VAL A 26 3.54 -17.89 64.75
N HIS A 27 4.76 -17.49 65.17
CA HIS A 27 5.43 -18.00 66.37
C HIS A 27 4.69 -17.56 67.64
N SER A 28 4.32 -16.27 67.74
CA SER A 28 3.55 -15.76 68.85
C SER A 28 2.19 -16.44 68.99
N HIS A 29 1.53 -16.72 67.88
CA HIS A 29 0.26 -17.46 67.90
C HIS A 29 0.42 -18.91 68.31
N LEU A 30 1.51 -19.58 67.90
CA LEU A 30 1.84 -20.94 68.32
C LEU A 30 2.17 -20.99 69.83
N GLU A 31 2.87 -20.00 70.33
CA GLU A 31 3.15 -19.87 71.79
C GLU A 31 1.86 -19.67 72.58
N MET A 32 0.94 -18.80 72.08
CA MET A 32 -0.31 -18.52 72.75
C MET A 32 -1.18 -19.78 72.82
N LEU A 33 -1.30 -20.59 71.75
CA LEU A 33 -2.00 -21.87 71.73
C LEU A 33 -1.33 -22.91 72.63
N THR A 34 0.00 -22.90 72.73
CA THR A 34 0.75 -23.77 73.62
C THR A 34 0.48 -23.45 75.07
N ASP A 35 0.50 -22.20 75.45
CA ASP A 35 0.17 -21.69 76.80
C ASP A 35 -1.29 -21.98 77.19
N GLU A 36 -2.25 -21.86 76.29
CA GLU A 36 -3.64 -22.19 76.51
C GLU A 36 -3.84 -23.70 76.81
N ASN A 37 -3.15 -24.56 76.03
CA ASN A 37 -3.18 -26.03 76.24
C ASN A 37 -2.47 -26.43 77.54
N VAL A 38 -1.43 -25.72 77.99
CA VAL A 38 -0.77 -25.93 79.29
C VAL A 38 -1.71 -25.56 80.43
N ARG A 39 -2.44 -24.43 80.31
CA ARG A 39 -3.46 -24.01 81.28
C ARG A 39 -4.63 -24.98 81.39
N ALA A 40 -4.93 -25.70 80.31
CA ALA A 40 -5.91 -26.76 80.24
C ALA A 40 -5.42 -28.09 80.86
N GLY A 41 -4.23 -28.16 81.43
CA GLY A 41 -3.68 -29.27 82.16
C GLY A 41 -2.76 -30.21 81.35
N MET A 42 -2.36 -29.86 80.17
CA MET A 42 -1.42 -30.68 79.42
C MET A 42 0.04 -30.44 79.79
N SER A 43 0.91 -31.44 79.65
CA SER A 43 2.35 -31.21 79.75
C SER A 43 2.85 -30.30 78.62
N TYR A 44 3.89 -29.48 78.84
CA TYR A 44 4.40 -28.53 77.82
C TYR A 44 4.74 -29.23 76.49
N SER A 45 5.25 -30.45 76.49
CA SER A 45 5.58 -31.22 75.26
C SER A 45 4.30 -31.66 74.53
N GLU A 46 3.25 -32.05 75.21
CA GLU A 46 1.94 -32.42 74.65
C GLU A 46 1.18 -31.21 74.17
N ALA A 47 1.21 -30.11 74.92
CA ALA A 47 0.62 -28.81 74.57
C ALA A 47 1.23 -28.27 73.29
N ALA A 48 2.55 -28.23 73.16
CA ALA A 48 3.23 -27.81 71.96
C ALA A 48 2.95 -28.68 70.72
N ARG A 49 2.76 -29.98 70.94
CA ARG A 49 2.37 -30.92 69.86
C ARG A 49 0.91 -30.70 69.43
N ALA A 50 0.00 -30.53 70.37
CA ALA A 50 -1.41 -30.23 70.12
C ALA A 50 -1.57 -28.88 69.40
N ALA A 51 -0.90 -27.80 69.86
CA ALA A 51 -0.89 -26.49 69.20
C ALA A 51 -0.39 -26.53 67.76
N ARG A 52 0.64 -27.35 67.47
CA ARG A 52 1.10 -27.52 66.07
C ARG A 52 0.11 -28.31 65.22
N ILE A 53 -0.66 -29.25 65.79
CA ILE A 53 -1.69 -30.01 65.05
C ILE A 53 -2.88 -29.11 64.79
N GLU A 54 -3.30 -28.28 65.77
CA GLU A 54 -4.40 -27.35 65.67
C GLU A 54 -4.11 -26.20 64.71
N LEU A 55 -2.94 -25.61 64.73
CA LEU A 55 -2.51 -24.56 63.77
C LEU A 55 -2.37 -25.11 62.36
N GLY A 56 -2.16 -26.39 62.20
CA GLY A 56 -1.76 -26.99 60.89
C GLY A 56 -0.28 -26.81 60.61
N GLY A 57 0.13 -27.08 59.39
CA GLY A 57 1.53 -26.88 58.97
C GLY A 57 1.88 -25.39 58.97
N ILE A 58 2.91 -24.97 59.73
CA ILE A 58 3.34 -23.56 59.83
C ILE A 58 3.51 -22.93 58.45
N GLU A 59 4.11 -23.63 57.50
CA GLU A 59 4.30 -23.15 56.14
C GLU A 59 2.98 -23.05 55.34
N GLN A 60 1.95 -23.86 55.67
CA GLN A 60 0.63 -23.78 55.03
C GLN A 60 -0.14 -22.55 55.48
N VAL A 61 -0.04 -22.24 56.79
CA VAL A 61 -0.65 -21.02 57.37
C VAL A 61 0.00 -19.75 56.80
N LYS A 62 1.32 -19.74 56.71
CA LYS A 62 2.07 -18.64 56.05
C LYS A 62 1.65 -18.45 54.62
N GLU A 63 1.44 -19.53 53.89
CA GLU A 63 1.03 -19.47 52.48
C GLU A 63 -0.40 -18.98 52.31
N GLN A 64 -1.34 -19.37 53.20
CA GLN A 64 -2.70 -18.85 53.22
C GLN A 64 -2.77 -17.36 53.54
N VAL A 65 -1.96 -16.87 54.48
CA VAL A 65 -1.88 -15.45 54.80
C VAL A 65 -1.21 -14.67 53.69
N ARG A 66 -0.19 -15.21 53.02
CA ARG A 66 0.41 -14.60 51.82
C ARG A 66 -0.61 -14.46 50.69
N ASP A 67 -1.46 -15.44 50.44
CA ASP A 67 -2.47 -15.39 49.36
C ASP A 67 -3.54 -14.32 49.58
N GLN A 68 -3.84 -13.94 50.85
CA GLN A 68 -4.82 -12.90 51.20
C GLN A 68 -4.25 -11.47 51.22
N ARG A 69 -2.90 -11.30 51.13
CA ARG A 69 -2.27 -9.96 51.19
C ARG A 69 -2.40 -9.20 49.88
N LEU A 70 -2.71 -7.91 49.99
CA LEU A 70 -2.73 -6.98 48.84
C LEU A 70 -1.34 -6.88 48.21
N GLY A 71 -1.21 -7.22 46.91
CA GLY A 71 0.06 -7.16 46.14
C GLY A 71 0.74 -8.49 45.90
N THR A 72 0.32 -9.59 46.49
CA THR A 72 0.86 -10.94 46.30
C THR A 72 0.72 -11.37 44.83
N TRP A 73 -0.35 -10.94 44.15
CA TRP A 73 -0.54 -11.18 42.72
C TRP A 73 0.57 -10.52 41.89
N VAL A 74 0.94 -9.27 42.18
CA VAL A 74 2.02 -8.57 41.43
C VAL A 74 3.37 -9.25 41.69
N TYR A 75 3.64 -9.64 42.93
CA TYR A 75 4.86 -10.37 43.29
C TYR A 75 4.94 -11.72 42.56
N SER A 76 3.83 -12.48 42.57
CA SER A 76 3.75 -13.76 41.84
C SER A 76 4.01 -13.58 40.34
N VAL A 77 3.46 -12.53 39.71
CA VAL A 77 3.72 -12.23 38.29
C VAL A 77 5.20 -11.88 38.07
N LEU A 78 5.82 -11.09 38.96
CA LEU A 78 7.26 -10.78 38.85
C LEU A 78 8.16 -12.02 39.01
N CYS A 79 7.81 -12.93 39.92
CA CYS A 79 8.49 -14.21 40.08
C CYS A 79 8.34 -15.07 38.82
N ASP A 80 7.13 -15.16 38.25
CA ASP A 80 6.85 -15.89 37.01
C ASP A 80 7.61 -15.26 35.84
N CYS A 81 7.72 -13.93 35.74
CA CYS A 81 8.53 -13.25 34.74
C CYS A 81 10.03 -13.58 34.87
N ARG A 82 10.58 -13.55 36.09
CA ARG A 82 11.98 -13.94 36.33
C ARG A 82 12.23 -15.39 35.98
N PHE A 83 11.31 -16.27 36.31
CA PHE A 83 11.38 -17.68 35.95
C PHE A 83 11.35 -17.86 34.42
N ALA A 84 10.41 -17.21 33.75
CA ALA A 84 10.30 -17.26 32.29
C ALA A 84 11.60 -16.77 31.60
N LEU A 85 12.18 -15.63 32.05
CA LEU A 85 13.44 -15.13 31.51
C LEU A 85 14.61 -16.12 31.70
N ARG A 86 14.73 -16.75 32.86
CA ARG A 86 15.76 -17.78 33.08
C ARG A 86 15.57 -18.99 32.15
N GLN A 87 14.33 -19.39 31.95
CA GLN A 87 13.96 -20.50 31.08
C GLN A 87 14.22 -20.22 29.60
N LEU A 88 14.00 -19.00 29.15
CA LEU A 88 14.32 -18.55 27.80
C LEU A 88 15.84 -18.54 27.57
N ARG A 89 16.62 -18.06 28.53
CA ARG A 89 18.10 -18.09 28.46
C ARG A 89 18.68 -19.49 28.43
N LYS A 90 18.07 -20.47 29.13
CA LYS A 90 18.53 -21.87 29.14
C LYS A 90 18.30 -22.62 27.82
N ASN A 91 17.41 -22.09 26.96
CA ASN A 91 17.05 -22.71 25.67
C ASN A 91 17.20 -21.73 24.51
N PRO A 92 18.44 -21.33 24.16
CA PRO A 92 18.67 -20.24 23.20
C PRO A 92 18.16 -20.57 21.80
N GLY A 93 18.30 -21.81 21.33
CA GLY A 93 17.83 -22.23 20.01
C GLY A 93 16.31 -22.11 19.85
N PHE A 94 15.53 -22.58 20.84
CA PHE A 94 14.08 -22.41 20.86
C PHE A 94 13.70 -20.91 20.89
N THR A 95 14.33 -20.17 21.78
CA THR A 95 14.04 -18.75 21.99
C THR A 95 14.32 -17.93 20.72
N SER A 96 15.48 -18.14 20.07
CA SER A 96 15.85 -17.44 18.84
C SER A 96 14.89 -17.74 17.69
N VAL A 97 14.55 -19.02 17.45
CA VAL A 97 13.60 -19.38 16.39
C VAL A 97 12.22 -18.77 16.65
N THR A 98 11.75 -18.82 17.90
CA THR A 98 10.46 -18.25 18.28
C THR A 98 10.45 -16.71 18.14
N LEU A 99 11.49 -16.04 18.64
CA LEU A 99 11.61 -14.57 18.51
C LEU A 99 11.68 -14.12 17.05
N LEU A 100 12.47 -14.79 16.22
CA LEU A 100 12.57 -14.48 14.78
C LEU A 100 11.22 -14.70 14.07
N THR A 101 10.53 -15.80 14.38
CA THR A 101 9.20 -16.09 13.82
C THR A 101 8.20 -15.00 14.17
N ILE A 102 8.15 -14.59 15.44
CA ILE A 102 7.25 -13.52 15.93
C ILE A 102 7.66 -12.18 15.33
N ALA A 103 8.96 -11.85 15.31
CA ALA A 103 9.47 -10.59 14.79
C ALA A 103 9.16 -10.41 13.30
N LEU A 104 9.32 -11.46 12.48
CA LEU A 104 8.97 -11.43 11.07
C LEU A 104 7.45 -11.29 10.87
N GLY A 105 6.64 -12.06 11.61
CA GLY A 105 5.18 -12.00 11.51
C GLY A 105 4.62 -10.65 11.94
N ILE A 106 5.01 -10.13 13.11
CA ILE A 106 4.56 -8.83 13.62
C ILE A 106 5.16 -7.69 12.82
N GLY A 107 6.46 -7.78 12.46
CA GLY A 107 7.14 -6.74 11.70
C GLY A 107 6.54 -6.51 10.32
N ALA A 108 6.25 -7.57 9.58
CA ALA A 108 5.57 -7.48 8.29
C ALA A 108 4.16 -6.87 8.42
N ASN A 109 3.38 -7.29 9.42
CA ASN A 109 2.06 -6.69 9.71
C ASN A 109 2.15 -5.22 10.07
N THR A 110 3.11 -4.85 10.91
CA THR A 110 3.32 -3.46 11.31
C THR A 110 3.72 -2.59 10.12
N ALA A 111 4.63 -3.06 9.25
CA ALA A 111 5.06 -2.31 8.06
C ALA A 111 3.90 -2.04 7.11
N ILE A 112 3.08 -3.04 6.79
CA ILE A 112 1.90 -2.86 5.93
C ILE A 112 0.83 -2.01 6.63
N PHE A 113 0.60 -2.22 7.93
CA PHE A 113 -0.34 -1.38 8.67
C PHE A 113 0.08 0.10 8.69
N THR A 114 1.38 0.39 8.73
CA THR A 114 1.89 1.77 8.64
C THR A 114 1.49 2.43 7.31
N VAL A 115 1.55 1.69 6.20
CA VAL A 115 1.10 2.18 4.89
C VAL A 115 -0.42 2.37 4.88
N ILE A 116 -1.17 1.40 5.39
CA ILE A 116 -2.64 1.46 5.47
C ILE A 116 -3.10 2.62 6.36
N ASP A 117 -2.45 2.83 7.51
CA ASP A 117 -2.77 3.95 8.39
C ASP A 117 -2.56 5.28 7.68
N ALA A 118 -1.42 5.47 7.02
CA ALA A 118 -1.09 6.71 6.32
C ALA A 118 -2.06 7.00 5.15
N VAL A 119 -2.45 5.97 4.37
CA VAL A 119 -3.26 6.15 3.16
C VAL A 119 -4.75 6.13 3.44
N LEU A 120 -5.23 5.21 4.32
CA LEU A 120 -6.67 4.94 4.49
C LEU A 120 -7.24 5.42 5.83
N LEU A 121 -6.50 5.29 6.94
CA LEU A 121 -7.06 5.47 8.27
C LEU A 121 -6.78 6.85 8.86
N ARG A 122 -5.66 7.46 8.47
CA ARG A 122 -5.30 8.78 8.97
C ARG A 122 -6.19 9.83 8.31
N PRO A 123 -7.01 10.57 9.09
CA PRO A 123 -7.85 11.62 8.53
C PRO A 123 -6.99 12.66 7.81
N LEU A 124 -7.57 13.27 6.78
CA LEU A 124 -6.93 14.38 6.09
C LEU A 124 -6.72 15.54 7.07
N PRO A 125 -5.64 16.32 6.93
CA PRO A 125 -5.31 17.42 7.85
C PRO A 125 -6.18 18.66 7.60
N PHE A 126 -7.47 18.45 7.32
CA PHE A 126 -8.46 19.47 7.04
C PHE A 126 -9.51 19.51 8.15
N HIS A 127 -10.20 20.65 8.25
CA HIS A 127 -11.31 20.77 9.20
C HIS A 127 -12.46 19.85 8.78
N ASP A 128 -13.04 19.08 9.71
CA ASP A 128 -14.13 18.12 9.47
C ASP A 128 -13.95 17.30 8.16
N PRO A 129 -12.86 16.52 8.01
CA PRO A 129 -12.52 15.89 6.74
C PRO A 129 -13.57 14.87 6.27
N GLY A 130 -14.40 14.35 7.16
CA GLY A 130 -15.52 13.45 6.82
C GLY A 130 -16.64 14.13 6.02
N ARG A 131 -16.69 15.46 5.98
CA ARG A 131 -17.65 16.25 5.20
C ARG A 131 -17.07 16.74 3.87
N LEU A 132 -15.78 16.50 3.61
CA LEU A 132 -15.15 16.83 2.34
C LEU A 132 -15.40 15.72 1.33
N VAL A 133 -15.84 16.10 0.14
CA VAL A 133 -16.16 15.19 -0.95
C VAL A 133 -15.60 15.70 -2.27
N ALA A 134 -15.14 14.76 -3.10
CA ALA A 134 -14.82 15.00 -4.50
C ALA A 134 -16.10 14.75 -5.34
N VAL A 135 -16.41 15.66 -6.25
CA VAL A 135 -17.58 15.58 -7.11
C VAL A 135 -17.15 15.44 -8.56
N HIS A 136 -17.45 14.29 -9.16
CA HIS A 136 -17.04 13.92 -10.51
C HIS A 136 -18.18 13.97 -11.50
N SER A 137 -17.86 14.38 -12.72
CA SER A 137 -18.74 14.24 -13.88
C SER A 137 -18.47 12.88 -14.54
N ILE A 138 -19.49 12.08 -14.77
CA ILE A 138 -19.40 10.78 -15.47
C ILE A 138 -19.98 10.92 -16.86
N ASP A 139 -19.28 10.40 -17.89
CA ASP A 139 -19.85 10.29 -19.24
C ASP A 139 -20.83 9.11 -19.27
N LEU A 140 -22.12 9.36 -19.54
CA LEU A 140 -23.12 8.30 -19.57
C LEU A 140 -23.03 7.40 -20.80
N THR A 141 -22.29 7.81 -21.82
CA THR A 141 -22.03 7.00 -23.03
C THR A 141 -20.78 6.13 -22.89
N ASP A 142 -19.89 6.49 -21.94
CA ASP A 142 -18.67 5.75 -21.61
C ASP A 142 -18.43 5.84 -20.10
N SER A 143 -19.09 4.97 -19.35
CA SER A 143 -19.05 4.97 -17.88
C SER A 143 -17.67 4.63 -17.27
N THR A 144 -16.70 4.21 -18.09
CA THR A 144 -15.33 3.95 -17.63
C THR A 144 -14.57 5.24 -17.40
N GLN A 145 -15.09 6.38 -17.86
CA GLN A 145 -14.45 7.69 -17.77
C GLN A 145 -15.33 8.64 -16.96
N GLY A 146 -14.99 8.80 -15.70
CA GLY A 146 -15.43 9.87 -14.83
C GLY A 146 -14.29 10.84 -14.58
N GLY A 147 -14.56 12.08 -14.25
CA GLY A 147 -13.49 12.99 -13.87
C GLY A 147 -13.93 14.44 -13.85
N ASP A 148 -13.18 15.23 -14.52
CA ASP A 148 -13.19 16.68 -14.49
C ASP A 148 -14.50 17.30 -15.00
N ILE A 149 -14.73 18.53 -14.60
CA ILE A 149 -15.89 19.33 -14.98
C ILE A 149 -15.43 20.60 -15.73
N SER A 150 -16.30 21.12 -16.58
CA SER A 150 -16.09 22.44 -17.17
C SER A 150 -16.46 23.57 -16.20
N TYR A 151 -15.80 24.71 -16.30
CA TYR A 151 -16.07 25.84 -15.44
C TYR A 151 -17.53 26.32 -15.49
N PRO A 152 -18.19 26.44 -16.66
CA PRO A 152 -19.61 26.80 -16.70
C PRO A 152 -20.53 25.80 -16.01
N ALA A 153 -20.24 24.49 -16.10
CA ALA A 153 -21.01 23.47 -15.40
C ALA A 153 -20.80 23.51 -13.88
N PHE A 154 -19.58 23.80 -13.42
CA PHE A 154 -19.29 24.05 -12.02
C PHE A 154 -20.09 25.24 -11.46
N LEU A 155 -20.16 26.33 -12.19
CA LEU A 155 -20.95 27.49 -11.77
C LEU A 155 -22.44 27.15 -11.63
N ASP A 156 -22.98 26.35 -12.55
CA ASP A 156 -24.37 25.88 -12.46
C ASP A 156 -24.59 24.97 -11.25
N TRP A 157 -23.67 24.02 -11.00
CA TRP A 157 -23.74 23.16 -9.82
C TRP A 157 -23.70 23.97 -8.53
N ARG A 158 -22.72 24.89 -8.42
CA ARG A 158 -22.57 25.76 -7.25
C ARG A 158 -23.78 26.62 -6.96
N ALA A 159 -24.43 27.15 -8.02
CA ALA A 159 -25.59 28.04 -7.89
C ALA A 159 -26.90 27.30 -7.56
N GLN A 160 -27.08 26.05 -8.02
CA GLN A 160 -28.36 25.37 -7.99
C GLN A 160 -28.46 24.23 -6.98
N THR A 161 -27.33 23.77 -6.38
CA THR A 161 -27.35 22.72 -5.36
C THR A 161 -27.51 23.27 -3.96
N HIS A 162 -28.17 22.52 -3.09
CA HIS A 162 -28.47 22.94 -1.72
C HIS A 162 -27.78 22.06 -0.65
N SER A 163 -27.16 20.98 -1.04
CA SER A 163 -26.53 19.98 -0.13
C SER A 163 -25.17 20.41 0.38
N PHE A 164 -24.54 21.40 -0.24
CA PHE A 164 -23.18 21.84 0.09
C PHE A 164 -23.16 23.15 0.86
N GLU A 165 -22.23 23.26 1.78
CA GLU A 165 -21.87 24.49 2.47
C GLU A 165 -20.98 25.35 1.58
N ALA A 166 -20.02 24.72 0.88
CA ALA A 166 -19.13 25.35 -0.09
C ALA A 166 -18.73 24.33 -1.16
N MET A 167 -18.47 24.85 -2.36
CA MET A 167 -17.97 24.06 -3.50
C MET A 167 -16.84 24.86 -4.15
N SER A 168 -15.70 24.20 -4.40
CA SER A 168 -14.50 24.81 -4.96
C SER A 168 -13.95 23.98 -6.10
N VAL A 169 -13.14 24.60 -6.96
CA VAL A 169 -12.44 23.92 -8.07
C VAL A 169 -10.94 24.07 -7.94
N CYS A 170 -10.25 23.09 -8.50
CA CYS A 170 -8.81 23.06 -8.60
C CYS A 170 -8.40 22.48 -9.96
N ASN A 171 -7.34 23.04 -10.55
CA ASN A 171 -6.63 22.48 -11.70
C ASN A 171 -5.13 22.58 -11.45
N VAL A 172 -4.41 21.46 -11.55
CA VAL A 172 -2.96 21.44 -11.38
C VAL A 172 -2.30 21.78 -12.70
N THR A 173 -1.38 22.72 -12.66
CA THR A 173 -0.59 23.19 -13.80
C THR A 173 0.84 23.47 -13.34
N SER A 174 1.65 24.07 -14.18
CA SER A 174 2.96 24.56 -13.81
C SER A 174 3.18 25.95 -14.38
N PHE A 175 3.85 26.80 -13.61
CA PHE A 175 4.28 28.13 -14.04
C PHE A 175 5.80 28.19 -14.15
N THR A 176 6.30 29.02 -15.03
CA THR A 176 7.73 29.32 -15.11
C THR A 176 8.05 30.47 -14.17
N TYR A 177 8.78 30.19 -13.09
CA TYR A 177 9.30 31.21 -12.18
C TYR A 177 10.63 31.74 -12.70
N THR A 178 10.72 33.04 -12.92
CA THR A 178 11.89 33.73 -13.49
C THR A 178 12.65 34.58 -12.47
N GLY A 179 12.28 34.57 -11.20
CA GLY A 179 12.94 35.34 -10.14
C GLY A 179 14.23 34.75 -9.60
N GLY A 180 14.62 33.54 -10.03
CA GLY A 180 15.85 32.85 -9.66
C GLY A 180 17.02 33.10 -10.62
N ALA A 181 18.15 32.41 -10.39
CA ALA A 181 19.33 32.48 -11.27
C ALA A 181 19.08 31.87 -12.67
N GLN A 182 18.16 30.94 -12.76
CA GLN A 182 17.66 30.33 -13.98
C GLN A 182 16.14 30.18 -13.91
N PRO A 183 15.43 30.23 -15.04
CA PRO A 183 13.99 29.95 -15.09
C PRO A 183 13.73 28.51 -14.58
N GLU A 184 12.77 28.40 -13.70
CA GLU A 184 12.38 27.15 -13.07
C GLU A 184 10.88 26.89 -13.29
N SER A 185 10.52 25.65 -13.57
CA SER A 185 9.13 25.23 -13.63
C SER A 185 8.64 24.87 -12.23
N VAL A 186 7.67 25.61 -11.73
CA VAL A 186 7.07 25.46 -10.41
C VAL A 186 5.69 24.83 -10.54
N ARG A 187 5.46 23.67 -9.91
CA ARG A 187 4.17 23.01 -9.91
C ARG A 187 3.16 23.81 -9.11
N SER A 188 2.07 24.18 -9.74
CA SER A 188 1.13 25.14 -9.22
C SER A 188 -0.30 24.66 -9.38
N ALA A 189 -1.24 25.26 -8.65
CA ALA A 189 -2.65 24.99 -8.82
C ALA A 189 -3.44 26.28 -9.07
N VAL A 190 -4.30 26.23 -10.07
CA VAL A 190 -5.32 27.23 -10.34
C VAL A 190 -6.58 26.84 -9.56
N VAL A 191 -7.05 27.71 -8.66
CA VAL A 191 -8.10 27.38 -7.71
C VAL A 191 -9.17 28.45 -7.62
N SER A 192 -10.39 28.07 -7.23
CA SER A 192 -11.39 29.07 -6.85
C SER A 192 -11.02 29.78 -5.55
N SER A 193 -11.35 31.03 -5.40
CA SER A 193 -11.00 31.89 -4.24
C SER A 193 -11.41 31.28 -2.89
N ASN A 194 -12.46 30.47 -2.87
CA ASN A 194 -12.99 29.83 -1.66
C ASN A 194 -12.39 28.46 -1.34
N LEU A 195 -11.35 28.00 -2.06
CA LEU A 195 -10.78 26.66 -1.83
C LEU A 195 -10.33 26.48 -0.37
N PHE A 196 -9.51 27.39 0.14
CA PHE A 196 -8.96 27.26 1.50
C PHE A 196 -10.04 27.31 2.58
N SER A 197 -11.08 28.12 2.38
CA SER A 197 -12.25 28.14 3.28
C SER A 197 -13.07 26.85 3.17
N THR A 198 -13.19 26.26 1.98
CA THR A 198 -13.82 24.94 1.78
C THR A 198 -13.05 23.84 2.52
N LEU A 199 -11.72 23.88 2.49
CA LEU A 199 -10.87 22.97 3.24
C LEU A 199 -10.83 23.27 4.76
N GLY A 200 -11.25 24.48 5.17
CA GLY A 200 -11.23 24.94 6.56
C GLY A 200 -9.81 25.21 7.06
N ILE A 201 -8.91 25.67 6.18
CA ILE A 201 -7.52 26.03 6.50
C ILE A 201 -7.25 27.46 6.08
N SER A 202 -6.49 28.16 6.90
CA SER A 202 -6.00 29.51 6.60
C SER A 202 -4.48 29.52 6.41
N PRO A 203 -3.95 30.45 5.61
CA PRO A 203 -2.52 30.70 5.54
C PRO A 203 -1.91 30.91 6.94
N ALA A 204 -0.69 30.45 7.13
CA ALA A 204 0.07 30.65 8.36
C ALA A 204 0.53 32.13 8.49
N LEU A 205 0.82 32.74 7.35
CA LEU A 205 1.17 34.18 7.25
C LEU A 205 0.37 34.81 6.12
N GLY A 206 -0.03 36.05 6.28
CA GLY A 206 -0.81 36.78 5.28
C GLY A 206 -2.29 36.43 5.32
N ARG A 207 -2.94 36.38 4.14
CA ARG A 207 -4.39 36.15 3.97
C ARG A 207 -4.72 35.15 2.87
N SER A 208 -5.93 34.60 2.91
CA SER A 208 -6.52 33.84 1.80
C SER A 208 -7.01 34.72 0.67
N PHE A 209 -7.35 34.09 -0.46
CA PHE A 209 -8.02 34.76 -1.57
C PHE A 209 -9.39 35.32 -1.14
N THR A 210 -9.78 36.39 -1.79
CA THR A 210 -11.11 37.05 -1.64
C THR A 210 -12.00 36.75 -2.85
N PRO A 211 -13.33 36.75 -2.70
CA PRO A 211 -14.24 36.47 -3.83
C PRO A 211 -14.10 37.43 -5.02
N GLY A 212 -13.62 38.66 -4.80
CA GLY A 212 -13.37 39.62 -5.88
C GLY A 212 -12.17 39.26 -6.75
N GLU A 213 -11.20 38.49 -6.21
CA GLU A 213 -9.98 38.09 -6.92
C GLU A 213 -10.22 36.94 -7.91
N ASP A 214 -11.40 36.34 -7.89
CA ASP A 214 -11.83 35.23 -8.72
C ASP A 214 -12.62 35.65 -9.97
N GLN A 215 -12.85 36.93 -10.13
CA GLN A 215 -13.72 37.43 -11.19
C GLN A 215 -12.95 37.75 -12.48
N PRO A 216 -13.57 37.54 -13.66
CA PRO A 216 -12.99 37.94 -14.92
C PRO A 216 -12.69 39.48 -14.95
N GLY A 217 -11.50 39.82 -15.44
CA GLY A 217 -11.08 41.22 -15.55
C GLY A 217 -10.43 41.81 -14.30
N ASN A 218 -10.23 41.03 -13.25
CA ASN A 218 -9.39 41.45 -12.13
C ASN A 218 -7.94 41.64 -12.60
N THR A 219 -7.40 42.82 -12.37
CA THR A 219 -6.00 43.18 -12.70
C THR A 219 -5.01 42.71 -11.64
N GLN A 220 -5.48 42.39 -10.41
CA GLN A 220 -4.66 41.87 -9.36
C GLN A 220 -4.45 40.38 -9.59
N ALA A 221 -3.21 39.91 -9.54
CA ALA A 221 -2.86 38.53 -9.67
C ALA A 221 -2.26 38.02 -8.32
N PRO A 222 -3.10 37.61 -7.36
CA PRO A 222 -2.61 37.15 -6.07
C PRO A 222 -2.06 35.74 -6.18
N VAL A 223 -0.99 35.49 -5.43
CA VAL A 223 -0.40 34.13 -5.28
C VAL A 223 -0.20 33.80 -3.80
N ILE A 224 -0.46 32.55 -3.46
CA ILE A 224 -0.18 31.98 -2.14
C ILE A 224 0.91 30.92 -2.30
N LEU A 225 1.93 30.98 -1.45
CA LEU A 225 3.10 30.12 -1.50
C LEU A 225 2.94 28.91 -0.57
N SER A 226 3.52 27.79 -0.95
CA SER A 226 3.77 26.70 -0.01
C SER A 226 4.85 27.08 0.99
N TYR A 227 4.85 26.44 2.15
CA TYR A 227 5.90 26.64 3.16
C TYR A 227 7.27 26.26 2.61
N GLU A 228 7.34 25.19 1.86
CA GLU A 228 8.56 24.64 1.27
C GLU A 228 9.16 25.58 0.23
N PHE A 229 8.34 26.11 -0.68
CA PHE A 229 8.78 27.10 -1.68
C PHE A 229 9.28 28.39 -1.03
N TRP A 230 8.57 28.89 -0.02
CA TRP A 230 8.97 30.05 0.76
C TRP A 230 10.33 29.85 1.46
N GLN A 231 10.57 28.66 2.03
CA GLN A 231 11.84 28.36 2.69
C GLN A 231 12.99 28.22 1.69
N SER A 232 12.79 27.54 0.57
CA SER A 232 13.84 27.25 -0.41
C SER A 232 14.27 28.46 -1.21
N HIS A 233 13.31 29.34 -1.61
CA HIS A 233 13.56 30.49 -2.49
C HIS A 233 13.75 31.81 -1.73
N PHE A 234 13.18 31.94 -0.54
CA PHE A 234 13.21 33.18 0.24
C PHE A 234 13.82 33.03 1.63
N GLY A 235 14.36 31.84 1.95
CA GLY A 235 15.02 31.59 3.24
C GLY A 235 14.12 31.80 4.46
N GLY A 236 12.80 31.75 4.29
CA GLY A 236 11.85 31.99 5.37
C GLY A 236 11.66 33.48 5.73
N ASP A 237 12.05 34.41 4.86
CA ASP A 237 11.85 35.85 5.08
C ASP A 237 10.36 36.20 5.02
N SER A 238 9.80 36.69 6.14
CA SER A 238 8.40 37.16 6.20
C SER A 238 8.15 38.42 5.38
N GLY A 239 9.20 39.16 5.02
CA GLY A 239 9.12 40.30 4.12
C GLY A 239 8.78 39.97 2.67
N VAL A 240 8.56 38.71 2.33
CA VAL A 240 8.06 38.26 1.02
C VAL A 240 6.59 38.65 0.80
N LEU A 241 5.81 38.84 1.86
CA LEU A 241 4.43 39.30 1.76
C LEU A 241 4.37 40.67 1.14
N GLY A 242 3.54 40.84 0.08
CA GLY A 242 3.44 42.04 -0.71
C GLY A 242 4.54 42.22 -1.76
N ARG A 243 5.53 41.29 -1.84
CA ARG A 243 6.43 41.28 -2.99
C ARG A 243 5.77 40.67 -4.21
N THR A 244 6.21 41.10 -5.37
CA THR A 244 5.75 40.59 -6.66
C THR A 244 6.66 39.50 -7.18
N LEU A 245 6.07 38.38 -7.60
CA LEU A 245 6.76 37.28 -8.29
C LEU A 245 6.41 37.31 -9.77
N THR A 246 7.36 37.00 -10.62
CA THR A 246 7.14 36.83 -12.05
C THR A 246 6.92 35.34 -12.37
N LEU A 247 5.69 34.99 -12.74
CA LEU A 247 5.26 33.66 -13.14
C LEU A 247 4.71 33.72 -14.56
N ASP A 248 5.25 32.97 -15.50
CA ASP A 248 4.92 33.04 -16.95
C ASP A 248 4.90 34.50 -17.45
N GLU A 249 5.86 35.29 -16.98
CA GLU A 249 6.04 36.71 -17.32
C GLU A 249 4.97 37.67 -16.76
N GLU A 250 3.93 37.16 -16.14
CA GLU A 250 2.95 37.97 -15.40
C GLU A 250 3.42 38.20 -13.97
N GLN A 251 3.05 39.34 -13.42
CA GLN A 251 3.38 39.71 -12.06
C GLN A 251 2.29 39.28 -11.10
N TYR A 252 2.67 38.53 -10.07
CA TYR A 252 1.79 38.00 -9.03
C TYR A 252 2.20 38.54 -7.66
N ASP A 253 1.26 39.08 -6.91
CA ASP A 253 1.50 39.60 -5.56
C ASP A 253 1.40 38.45 -4.53
N VAL A 254 2.43 38.28 -3.74
CA VAL A 254 2.43 37.29 -2.65
C VAL A 254 1.53 37.77 -1.52
N ILE A 255 0.40 37.09 -1.32
CA ILE A 255 -0.60 37.50 -0.31
C ILE A 255 -0.62 36.59 0.90
N GLY A 256 -0.06 35.38 0.81
CA GLY A 256 -0.08 34.42 1.91
C GLY A 256 0.93 33.30 1.75
N ILE A 257 1.20 32.63 2.86
CA ILE A 257 2.08 31.45 2.96
C ILE A 257 1.30 30.37 3.69
N MET A 258 1.21 29.18 3.11
CA MET A 258 0.48 28.05 3.71
C MET A 258 1.23 27.46 4.90
N PRO A 259 0.54 26.78 5.83
CA PRO A 259 1.18 26.09 6.95
C PRO A 259 2.15 25.00 6.46
N GLN A 260 3.17 24.70 7.28
CA GLN A 260 4.08 23.61 7.03
C GLN A 260 3.30 22.29 6.84
N ARG A 261 3.70 21.48 5.85
CA ARG A 261 3.07 20.22 5.46
C ARG A 261 1.66 20.35 4.85
N PHE A 262 1.17 21.55 4.59
CA PHE A 262 -0.06 21.69 3.80
C PHE A 262 0.17 21.17 2.38
N GLN A 263 -0.74 20.35 1.90
CA GLN A 263 -0.72 19.81 0.54
C GLN A 263 -2.14 19.67 0.03
N PHE A 264 -2.44 20.35 -1.05
CA PHE A 264 -3.70 20.20 -1.78
C PHE A 264 -3.50 20.62 -3.26
N PRO A 265 -3.95 19.80 -4.23
CA PRO A 265 -4.49 18.45 -4.08
C PRO A 265 -3.51 17.48 -3.40
N VAL A 266 -4.05 16.45 -2.75
CA VAL A 266 -3.22 15.43 -2.09
C VAL A 266 -2.75 14.42 -3.13
N GLN A 267 -1.58 14.69 -3.71
CA GLN A 267 -0.93 13.88 -4.74
C GLN A 267 0.58 13.74 -4.44
N LYS A 268 1.30 12.94 -5.22
CA LYS A 268 2.75 12.71 -5.03
C LYS A 268 3.55 14.00 -5.15
N ASP A 269 3.39 14.69 -6.29
CA ASP A 269 4.14 15.92 -6.58
C ASP A 269 3.42 17.08 -5.93
N ARG A 270 4.12 17.74 -5.02
CA ARG A 270 3.55 18.83 -4.22
C ARG A 270 3.29 20.05 -5.06
N VAL A 271 2.15 20.69 -4.84
CA VAL A 271 1.86 22.01 -5.35
C VAL A 271 2.62 23.03 -4.48
N GLU A 272 3.34 23.92 -5.14
CA GLU A 272 4.18 24.91 -4.50
C GLU A 272 3.55 26.30 -4.48
N LEU A 273 2.67 26.59 -5.46
CA LEU A 273 1.98 27.87 -5.61
C LEU A 273 0.50 27.66 -5.89
N TRP A 274 -0.34 28.53 -5.35
CA TRP A 274 -1.78 28.61 -5.68
C TRP A 274 -2.10 29.98 -6.23
N VAL A 275 -2.79 30.01 -7.39
CA VAL A 275 -3.32 31.22 -8.02
C VAL A 275 -4.83 31.10 -8.21
N THR A 276 -5.53 32.21 -8.41
CA THR A 276 -6.98 32.16 -8.60
C THR A 276 -7.36 31.73 -10.02
N ILE A 277 -8.58 31.18 -10.18
CA ILE A 277 -9.16 30.79 -11.49
C ILE A 277 -9.29 32.00 -12.46
N ALA A 278 -9.20 33.24 -11.97
CA ALA A 278 -9.15 34.43 -12.80
C ALA A 278 -8.00 34.39 -13.83
N HIS A 279 -6.91 33.65 -13.54
CA HIS A 279 -5.84 33.41 -14.49
C HIS A 279 -6.35 32.65 -15.74
N ASP A 280 -7.09 31.56 -15.58
CA ASP A 280 -7.66 30.80 -16.70
C ASP A 280 -8.73 31.59 -17.45
N LEU A 281 -9.44 32.46 -16.74
CA LEU A 281 -10.46 33.32 -17.31
C LEU A 281 -9.89 34.42 -18.23
N LYS A 282 -8.61 34.76 -18.11
CA LYS A 282 -7.92 35.68 -19.06
C LYS A 282 -7.73 35.09 -20.45
N GLY A 283 -8.02 33.83 -20.65
CA GLY A 283 -8.34 33.24 -21.94
C GLY A 283 -7.20 32.78 -22.81
N LYS A 284 -6.09 32.31 -22.25
CA LYS A 284 -5.00 31.72 -23.06
C LYS A 284 -5.46 30.52 -23.94
N LEU A 285 -6.46 29.75 -23.50
CA LEU A 285 -7.01 28.57 -24.23
C LEU A 285 -8.53 28.70 -24.52
N GLY A 286 -9.22 29.73 -24.03
CA GLY A 286 -10.68 29.85 -24.16
C GLY A 286 -11.48 28.70 -23.48
N MET A 287 -10.85 27.88 -22.70
CA MET A 287 -11.46 26.67 -22.08
C MET A 287 -12.49 27.03 -21.01
N ALA A 288 -12.25 28.12 -20.27
CA ALA A 288 -13.12 28.53 -19.18
C ALA A 288 -14.55 28.92 -19.62
N THR A 289 -14.76 29.29 -20.89
CA THR A 289 -16.07 29.60 -21.45
C THR A 289 -16.77 28.42 -22.11
N GLN A 290 -16.03 27.31 -22.35
CA GLN A 290 -16.53 26.15 -23.09
C GLN A 290 -17.12 25.11 -22.16
N ARG A 291 -18.41 24.78 -22.35
CA ARG A 291 -19.07 23.71 -21.58
C ARG A 291 -18.53 22.29 -21.88
N GLY A 292 -17.87 22.12 -23.02
CA GLY A 292 -17.23 20.84 -23.39
C GLY A 292 -15.83 20.65 -22.83
N ALA A 293 -15.17 21.70 -22.35
CA ALA A 293 -13.81 21.66 -21.82
C ALA A 293 -13.82 21.25 -20.33
N ALA A 294 -13.77 19.97 -20.07
CA ALA A 294 -13.71 19.42 -18.72
C ALA A 294 -12.22 19.29 -18.29
N TYR A 295 -11.80 20.11 -17.32
CA TYR A 295 -10.40 20.18 -16.85
C TYR A 295 -10.28 20.51 -15.36
N LEU A 296 -11.40 20.72 -14.66
CA LEU A 296 -11.44 21.15 -13.26
C LEU A 296 -11.90 20.01 -12.36
N GLN A 297 -11.16 19.76 -11.30
CA GLN A 297 -11.53 18.89 -10.20
C GLN A 297 -12.40 19.68 -9.20
N VAL A 298 -13.45 19.07 -8.70
CA VAL A 298 -14.37 19.71 -7.75
C VAL A 298 -14.25 19.09 -6.38
N THR A 299 -13.90 19.90 -5.39
CA THR A 299 -13.96 19.55 -3.97
C THR A 299 -15.05 20.37 -3.29
N ALA A 300 -15.91 19.70 -2.53
CA ALA A 300 -17.03 20.35 -1.86
C ALA A 300 -17.14 19.92 -0.39
N ARG A 301 -17.71 20.79 0.42
CA ARG A 301 -18.05 20.53 1.81
C ARG A 301 -19.55 20.32 1.97
N LEU A 302 -19.95 19.14 2.46
CA LEU A 302 -21.34 18.84 2.77
C LEU A 302 -21.85 19.70 3.94
N LYS A 303 -23.13 20.11 3.91
CA LYS A 303 -23.79 20.70 5.07
C LYS A 303 -23.90 19.70 6.22
N PRO A 304 -23.96 20.14 7.48
CA PRO A 304 -24.14 19.24 8.62
C PRO A 304 -25.38 18.36 8.46
N GLY A 305 -25.23 17.06 8.64
CA GLY A 305 -26.32 16.08 8.56
C GLY A 305 -26.70 15.61 7.16
N ILE A 306 -26.03 16.09 6.10
CA ILE A 306 -26.24 15.61 4.72
C ILE A 306 -25.27 14.45 4.45
N GLU A 307 -25.81 13.35 3.94
CA GLU A 307 -25.02 12.19 3.51
C GLU A 307 -24.70 12.23 2.01
N ILE A 308 -23.63 11.54 1.58
CA ILE A 308 -23.19 11.50 0.18
C ILE A 308 -24.31 11.09 -0.79
N PRO A 309 -25.16 10.06 -0.54
CA PRO A 309 -26.22 9.69 -1.48
C PRO A 309 -27.27 10.80 -1.70
N GLN A 310 -27.55 11.58 -0.66
CA GLN A 310 -28.47 12.71 -0.74
C GLN A 310 -27.86 13.84 -1.59
N ALA A 311 -26.59 14.18 -1.34
CA ALA A 311 -25.88 15.18 -2.12
C ALA A 311 -25.73 14.77 -3.59
N GLN A 312 -25.46 13.50 -3.86
CA GLN A 312 -25.38 12.96 -5.21
C GLN A 312 -26.71 13.09 -5.95
N SER A 313 -27.83 12.83 -5.29
CA SER A 313 -29.16 13.00 -5.87
C SER A 313 -29.46 14.45 -6.21
N ASP A 314 -29.04 15.40 -5.34
CA ASP A 314 -29.22 16.84 -5.55
C ASP A 314 -28.44 17.33 -6.78
N VAL A 315 -27.14 17.01 -6.88
CA VAL A 315 -26.32 17.38 -8.04
C VAL A 315 -26.81 16.71 -9.32
N LEU A 316 -27.24 15.44 -9.23
CA LEU A 316 -27.76 14.69 -10.39
C LEU A 316 -29.00 15.34 -10.97
N LEU A 317 -29.92 15.87 -10.13
CA LEU A 317 -31.08 16.62 -10.60
C LEU A 317 -30.70 17.89 -11.36
N VAL A 318 -29.67 18.61 -10.89
CA VAL A 318 -29.13 19.76 -11.61
C VAL A 318 -28.52 19.32 -12.94
N GLN A 319 -27.70 18.27 -12.93
CA GLN A 319 -27.06 17.76 -14.13
C GLN A 319 -28.07 17.27 -15.18
N GLN A 320 -29.13 16.61 -14.78
CA GLN A 320 -30.20 16.21 -15.70
C GLN A 320 -30.91 17.40 -16.36
N ARG A 321 -31.08 18.52 -15.64
CA ARG A 321 -31.59 19.77 -16.23
C ARG A 321 -30.60 20.32 -17.25
N LEU A 322 -29.30 20.34 -16.93
CA LEU A 322 -28.25 20.79 -17.85
C LEU A 322 -28.19 19.91 -19.10
N ASN A 323 -28.31 18.59 -18.98
CA ASN A 323 -28.36 17.68 -20.13
C ASN A 323 -29.54 17.98 -21.07
N ARG A 324 -30.70 18.40 -20.53
CA ARG A 324 -31.87 18.80 -21.33
C ARG A 324 -31.71 20.19 -21.94
N GLN A 325 -31.08 21.11 -21.21
CA GLN A 325 -30.86 22.51 -21.67
C GLN A 325 -29.80 22.59 -22.78
N TYR A 326 -28.79 21.68 -22.73
CA TYR A 326 -27.67 21.65 -23.67
C TYR A 326 -27.56 20.27 -24.35
N PRO A 327 -28.53 19.87 -25.18
CA PRO A 327 -28.60 18.55 -25.80
C PRO A 327 -27.46 18.28 -26.81
N GLU A 328 -26.76 19.34 -27.23
CA GLU A 328 -25.57 19.27 -28.09
C GLU A 328 -24.33 18.72 -27.36
N ASN A 329 -24.32 18.82 -26.03
CA ASN A 329 -23.23 18.25 -25.23
C ASN A 329 -23.53 16.77 -24.94
N ARG A 330 -22.46 16.01 -24.67
CA ARG A 330 -22.60 14.62 -24.23
C ARG A 330 -23.32 14.55 -22.89
N PRO A 331 -24.28 13.63 -22.72
CA PRO A 331 -24.99 13.50 -21.46
C PRO A 331 -24.07 13.08 -20.34
N ARG A 332 -24.08 13.81 -19.24
CA ARG A 332 -23.26 13.58 -18.06
C ARG A 332 -24.08 13.07 -16.90
N GLY A 333 -23.51 12.17 -16.12
CA GLY A 333 -23.93 11.79 -14.79
C GLY A 333 -23.04 12.44 -13.72
N VAL A 334 -23.26 12.04 -12.46
CA VAL A 334 -22.51 12.56 -11.32
C VAL A 334 -22.13 11.41 -10.38
N ALA A 335 -20.89 11.39 -9.92
CA ALA A 335 -20.45 10.56 -8.81
C ALA A 335 -19.86 11.43 -7.70
N ILE A 336 -20.20 11.12 -6.46
CA ILE A 336 -19.63 11.78 -5.30
C ILE A 336 -18.93 10.74 -4.45
N ARG A 337 -17.69 11.00 -4.08
CA ARG A 337 -16.88 10.17 -3.19
C ARG A 337 -16.36 11.03 -2.04
N SER A 338 -16.08 10.41 -0.89
CA SER A 338 -15.32 11.14 0.13
C SER A 338 -13.96 11.53 -0.40
N GLU A 339 -13.42 12.68 -0.02
CA GLU A 339 -12.09 13.13 -0.46
C GLU A 339 -11.01 12.10 -0.13
N LEU A 340 -11.08 11.48 1.05
CA LEU A 340 -10.20 10.36 1.42
C LEU A 340 -10.41 9.14 0.52
N GLY A 341 -11.67 8.85 0.17
CA GLY A 341 -12.01 7.74 -0.74
C GLY A 341 -11.52 7.98 -2.16
N GLU A 342 -11.43 9.23 -2.61
CA GLU A 342 -10.85 9.57 -3.90
C GLU A 342 -9.35 9.32 -3.93
N ILE A 343 -8.63 9.79 -2.92
CA ILE A 343 -7.18 9.59 -2.77
C ILE A 343 -6.82 8.10 -2.66
N ALA A 344 -7.67 7.32 -1.99
CA ALA A 344 -7.45 5.91 -1.71
C ALA A 344 -8.08 4.96 -2.75
N GLY A 345 -8.95 5.45 -3.64
CA GLY A 345 -9.90 4.64 -4.41
C GLY A 345 -9.27 3.48 -5.18
N ASP A 346 -8.27 3.75 -5.99
CA ASP A 346 -7.62 2.73 -6.82
C ASP A 346 -6.66 1.82 -6.02
N MET A 347 -6.17 2.31 -4.88
CA MET A 347 -5.25 1.55 -4.02
C MET A 347 -5.98 0.67 -3.00
N LEU A 348 -7.26 0.93 -2.71
CA LEU A 348 -8.00 0.20 -1.67
C LEU A 348 -8.05 -1.32 -1.92
N PRO A 349 -8.39 -1.83 -3.12
CA PRO A 349 -8.39 -3.28 -3.38
C PRO A 349 -7.01 -3.90 -3.18
N VAL A 350 -5.96 -3.21 -3.61
CA VAL A 350 -4.57 -3.64 -3.49
C VAL A 350 -4.17 -3.74 -2.02
N LEU A 351 -4.43 -2.69 -1.24
CA LEU A 351 -4.10 -2.66 0.19
C LEU A 351 -4.88 -3.72 0.98
N MET A 352 -6.12 -4.04 0.61
CA MET A 352 -6.91 -5.12 1.22
C MET A 352 -6.31 -6.51 0.93
N VAL A 353 -5.86 -6.75 -0.30
CA VAL A 353 -5.17 -8.01 -0.66
C VAL A 353 -3.85 -8.14 0.10
N LEU A 354 -3.07 -7.06 0.20
CA LEU A 354 -1.82 -7.03 0.97
C LEU A 354 -2.07 -7.25 2.47
N LEU A 355 -3.11 -6.64 3.04
CA LEU A 355 -3.52 -6.88 4.43
C LEU A 355 -3.88 -8.34 4.66
N GLY A 356 -4.63 -8.95 3.74
CA GLY A 356 -4.96 -10.37 3.78
C GLY A 356 -3.71 -11.26 3.72
N ALA A 357 -2.79 -10.95 2.81
CA ALA A 357 -1.54 -11.69 2.66
C ALA A 357 -0.68 -11.63 3.93
N VAL A 358 -0.53 -10.45 4.51
CA VAL A 358 0.28 -10.27 5.71
C VAL A 358 -0.40 -10.86 6.95
N ALA A 359 -1.74 -10.84 7.04
CA ALA A 359 -2.50 -11.54 8.07
C ALA A 359 -2.28 -13.07 7.98
N PHE A 360 -2.20 -13.62 6.77
CA PHE A 360 -1.85 -15.02 6.55
C PHE A 360 -0.43 -15.34 7.04
N VAL A 361 0.54 -14.48 6.77
CA VAL A 361 1.91 -14.64 7.31
C VAL A 361 1.90 -14.64 8.85
N LEU A 362 1.12 -13.77 9.49
CA LEU A 362 0.96 -13.75 10.94
C LEU A 362 0.31 -15.03 11.47
N LEU A 363 -0.72 -15.55 10.80
CA LEU A 363 -1.37 -16.81 11.18
C LEU A 363 -0.39 -17.98 11.07
N ILE A 364 0.46 -18.02 10.05
CA ILE A 364 1.54 -19.02 9.92
C ILE A 364 2.54 -18.89 11.08
N ALA A 365 2.96 -17.67 11.40
CA ALA A 365 3.84 -17.42 12.53
C ALA A 365 3.19 -17.86 13.85
N CYS A 366 1.89 -17.58 14.03
CA CYS A 366 1.07 -18.03 15.15
C CYS A 366 1.06 -19.57 15.28
N ALA A 367 0.78 -20.27 14.19
CA ALA A 367 0.75 -21.74 14.16
C ALA A 367 2.12 -22.34 14.51
N ASN A 368 3.21 -21.72 14.01
CA ASN A 368 4.58 -22.16 14.32
C ASN A 368 4.91 -22.03 15.81
N VAL A 369 4.66 -20.87 16.38
CA VAL A 369 4.94 -20.61 17.80
C VAL A 369 4.08 -21.51 18.69
N ALA A 370 2.78 -21.65 18.37
CA ALA A 370 1.89 -22.58 19.07
C ALA A 370 2.41 -24.02 19.02
N SER A 371 2.84 -24.49 17.85
CA SER A 371 3.42 -25.84 17.66
C SER A 371 4.70 -26.04 18.47
N LEU A 372 5.58 -25.02 18.51
CA LEU A 372 6.82 -25.06 19.29
C LEU A 372 6.55 -25.05 20.81
N LEU A 373 5.61 -24.24 21.28
CA LEU A 373 5.21 -24.18 22.69
C LEU A 373 4.52 -25.46 23.15
N LEU A 374 3.66 -26.06 22.31
CA LEU A 374 3.04 -27.35 22.56
C LEU A 374 4.09 -28.47 22.64
N ALA A 375 5.13 -28.42 21.76
CA ALA A 375 6.26 -29.36 21.82
C ALA A 375 7.00 -29.26 23.17
N ARG A 376 7.26 -28.05 23.62
CA ARG A 376 7.94 -27.79 24.88
C ARG A 376 7.11 -28.17 26.11
N ALA A 377 5.79 -27.89 26.08
CA ALA A 377 4.88 -28.25 27.15
C ALA A 377 4.86 -29.79 27.42
N THR A 378 4.92 -30.57 26.34
CA THR A 378 4.96 -32.05 26.49
C THR A 378 6.28 -32.55 27.08
N VAL A 379 7.44 -31.97 26.77
CA VAL A 379 8.72 -32.31 27.42
C VAL A 379 8.68 -31.95 28.90
N ARG A 380 7.99 -30.88 29.29
CA ARG A 380 7.85 -30.45 30.70
C ARG A 380 6.67 -31.09 31.44
N GLN A 381 5.98 -32.02 30.82
CA GLN A 381 4.81 -32.67 31.42
C GLN A 381 5.11 -33.36 32.78
N LYS A 382 6.27 -34.02 32.92
CA LYS A 382 6.72 -34.64 34.20
C LYS A 382 6.86 -33.55 35.30
N GLU A 383 7.47 -32.38 34.96
CA GLU A 383 7.62 -31.25 35.87
C GLU A 383 6.26 -30.71 36.34
N PHE A 384 5.29 -30.56 35.43
CA PHE A 384 3.95 -30.08 35.78
C PHE A 384 3.19 -31.11 36.64
N THR A 385 3.34 -32.42 36.35
CA THR A 385 2.72 -33.47 37.15
C THR A 385 3.24 -33.50 38.58
N VAL A 386 4.56 -33.36 38.78
CA VAL A 386 5.18 -33.30 40.12
C VAL A 386 4.68 -32.02 40.87
N ARG A 387 4.60 -30.86 40.22
CA ARG A 387 4.10 -29.62 40.87
C ARG A 387 2.64 -29.73 41.28
N LEU A 388 1.79 -30.35 40.43
CA LEU A 388 0.38 -30.60 40.76
C LEU A 388 0.25 -31.61 41.93
N ALA A 389 1.10 -32.66 41.98
CA ALA A 389 1.13 -33.60 43.07
C ALA A 389 1.59 -32.97 44.39
N LEU A 390 2.44 -31.95 44.35
CA LEU A 390 2.89 -31.14 45.50
C LEU A 390 1.89 -30.05 45.91
N GLY A 391 0.69 -29.96 45.27
CA GLY A 391 -0.36 -29.02 45.66
C GLY A 391 -0.44 -27.71 44.87
N ALA A 392 0.38 -27.54 43.82
CA ALA A 392 0.30 -26.32 42.98
C ALA A 392 -1.06 -26.20 42.25
N GLY A 393 -1.70 -25.04 42.36
CA GLY A 393 -2.98 -24.76 41.68
C GLY A 393 -2.84 -24.78 40.17
N ARG A 394 -3.86 -25.29 39.46
CA ARG A 394 -3.89 -25.29 37.98
C ARG A 394 -3.75 -23.92 37.41
N TRP A 395 -4.34 -22.91 38.05
CA TRP A 395 -4.26 -21.50 37.63
C TRP A 395 -2.83 -20.94 37.64
N THR A 396 -2.02 -21.36 38.62
CA THR A 396 -0.61 -20.96 38.70
C THR A 396 0.20 -21.45 37.49
N ILE A 397 -0.06 -22.67 37.04
CA ILE A 397 0.61 -23.23 35.84
C ILE A 397 0.13 -22.51 34.57
N ILE A 398 -1.18 -22.26 34.45
CA ILE A 398 -1.76 -21.52 33.32
C ILE A 398 -1.16 -20.11 33.25
N ARG A 399 -1.16 -19.38 34.38
CA ARG A 399 -0.60 -18.03 34.47
C ARG A 399 0.87 -17.99 34.07
N GLN A 400 1.66 -18.94 34.56
CA GLN A 400 3.08 -19.05 34.24
C GLN A 400 3.33 -19.27 32.73
N LEU A 401 2.57 -20.16 32.09
CA LEU A 401 2.66 -20.40 30.63
C LEU A 401 2.23 -19.20 29.81
N LEU A 402 1.17 -18.50 30.23
CA LEU A 402 0.73 -17.27 29.59
C LEU A 402 1.77 -16.16 29.71
N ILE A 403 2.39 -15.98 30.88
CA ILE A 403 3.46 -14.98 31.09
C ILE A 403 4.67 -15.32 30.21
N GLU A 404 5.08 -16.58 30.11
CA GLU A 404 6.18 -17.01 29.23
C GLU A 404 5.87 -16.65 27.76
N SER A 405 4.63 -16.89 27.30
CA SER A 405 4.18 -16.60 25.95
C SER A 405 4.07 -15.09 25.67
N VAL A 406 3.54 -14.32 26.61
CA VAL A 406 3.42 -12.86 26.50
C VAL A 406 4.80 -12.19 26.49
N LEU A 407 5.75 -12.66 27.30
CA LEU A 407 7.13 -12.16 27.28
C LEU A 407 7.81 -12.43 25.93
N LEU A 408 7.66 -13.66 25.40
CA LEU A 408 8.18 -13.99 24.06
C LEU A 408 7.55 -13.06 22.99
N ALA A 409 6.24 -12.87 23.05
CA ALA A 409 5.54 -11.99 22.10
C ALA A 409 5.95 -10.53 22.25
N SER A 410 6.19 -10.04 23.46
CA SER A 410 6.66 -8.68 23.72
C SER A 410 8.07 -8.45 23.18
N PHE A 411 9.01 -9.36 23.43
CA PHE A 411 10.36 -9.28 22.87
C PHE A 411 10.35 -9.45 21.34
N GLY A 412 9.55 -10.39 20.82
CA GLY A 412 9.36 -10.58 19.40
C GLY A 412 8.72 -9.36 18.73
N GLY A 413 7.75 -8.72 19.40
CA GLY A 413 7.13 -7.47 18.96
C GLY A 413 8.10 -6.29 18.93
N ALA A 414 8.97 -6.16 19.93
CA ALA A 414 10.02 -5.15 19.96
C ALA A 414 11.03 -5.33 18.81
N LEU A 415 11.45 -6.57 18.55
CA LEU A 415 12.28 -6.90 17.37
C LEU A 415 11.49 -6.67 16.07
N GLY A 416 10.19 -6.97 16.07
CA GLY A 416 9.28 -6.73 14.94
C GLY A 416 9.18 -5.25 14.58
N LEU A 417 9.23 -4.34 15.56
CA LEU A 417 9.28 -2.89 15.30
C LEU A 417 10.55 -2.48 14.56
N LEU A 418 11.70 -3.09 14.86
CA LEU A 418 12.95 -2.85 14.11
C LEU A 418 12.82 -3.35 12.67
N VAL A 419 12.25 -4.54 12.49
CA VAL A 419 11.98 -5.10 11.15
C VAL A 419 10.99 -4.20 10.40
N ALA A 420 9.95 -3.70 11.07
CA ALA A 420 8.98 -2.78 10.48
C ALA A 420 9.63 -1.46 10.06
N HIS A 421 10.51 -0.90 10.89
CA HIS A 421 11.20 0.35 10.57
C HIS A 421 12.03 0.24 9.28
N TRP A 422 12.84 -0.82 9.15
CA TRP A 422 13.60 -1.06 7.92
C TRP A 422 12.69 -1.43 6.74
N GLY A 423 11.66 -2.24 7.01
CA GLY A 423 10.68 -2.63 6.01
C GLY A 423 9.91 -1.44 5.44
N THR A 424 9.48 -0.49 6.28
CA THR A 424 8.79 0.73 5.80
C THR A 424 9.71 1.61 4.96
N ASN A 425 10.98 1.78 5.33
CA ASN A 425 11.93 2.55 4.53
C ASN A 425 12.14 1.94 3.14
N ILE A 426 12.28 0.60 3.07
CA ILE A 426 12.37 -0.13 1.80
C ILE A 426 11.07 0.01 1.00
N LEU A 427 9.91 -0.13 1.65
CA LEU A 427 8.61 0.04 1.00
C LEU A 427 8.46 1.44 0.40
N VAL A 428 8.79 2.47 1.15
CA VAL A 428 8.73 3.87 0.68
C VAL A 428 9.66 4.10 -0.51
N SER A 429 10.89 3.55 -0.50
CA SER A 429 11.82 3.68 -1.63
C SER A 429 11.38 2.92 -2.89
N MET A 430 10.51 1.92 -2.76
CA MET A 430 9.97 1.12 -3.87
C MET A 430 8.55 1.57 -4.28
N THR A 431 8.01 2.57 -3.61
CA THR A 431 6.65 3.05 -3.86
C THR A 431 6.52 3.60 -5.29
N PRO A 432 5.46 3.22 -6.02
CA PRO A 432 5.18 3.77 -7.33
C PRO A 432 5.05 5.30 -7.31
N ASP A 433 5.32 5.90 -8.45
CA ASP A 433 5.25 7.36 -8.65
C ASP A 433 3.83 7.95 -8.49
N GLY A 434 2.86 7.24 -8.02
CA GLY A 434 1.49 7.70 -7.81
C GLY A 434 0.97 7.58 -6.37
N LEU A 435 1.79 7.12 -5.40
CA LEU A 435 1.27 6.98 -4.05
C LEU A 435 1.18 8.34 -3.35
N ALA A 436 -0.02 8.86 -3.24
CA ALA A 436 -0.31 10.02 -2.42
C ALA A 436 0.07 9.74 -0.95
N ARG A 437 0.56 10.75 -0.24
CA ARG A 437 0.92 10.68 1.18
C ARG A 437 2.10 9.74 1.53
N ALA A 438 2.92 9.32 0.55
CA ALA A 438 4.11 8.51 0.84
C ALA A 438 5.04 9.15 1.89
N SER A 439 5.13 10.47 1.92
CA SER A 439 5.91 11.23 2.91
C SER A 439 5.36 11.17 4.34
N GLU A 440 4.10 10.76 4.52
CA GLU A 440 3.45 10.62 5.83
C GLU A 440 3.63 9.23 6.44
N ILE A 441 4.22 8.27 5.70
CA ILE A 441 4.47 6.91 6.17
C ILE A 441 5.59 6.95 7.22
N GLN A 442 5.20 7.09 8.49
CA GLN A 442 6.13 7.17 9.64
C GLN A 442 5.58 6.36 10.81
N LEU A 443 6.51 5.78 11.59
CA LEU A 443 6.15 5.09 12.83
C LEU A 443 5.71 6.13 13.88
N ASP A 444 4.45 6.12 14.23
CA ASP A 444 3.85 6.97 15.26
C ASP A 444 3.25 6.15 16.42
N TYR A 445 2.62 6.82 17.38
CA TYR A 445 2.02 6.18 18.55
C TYR A 445 0.89 5.20 18.18
N ARG A 446 0.18 5.40 17.06
CA ARG A 446 -0.90 4.49 16.60
C ARG A 446 -0.31 3.17 16.17
N ILE A 447 0.80 3.22 15.43
CA ILE A 447 1.53 2.04 14.97
C ILE A 447 2.12 1.28 16.17
N LEU A 448 2.67 2.01 17.16
CA LEU A 448 3.15 1.40 18.40
C LEU A 448 2.03 0.71 19.18
N ALA A 449 0.86 1.36 19.30
CA ALA A 449 -0.32 0.79 19.96
C ALA A 449 -0.82 -0.45 19.20
N PHE A 450 -0.93 -0.39 17.88
CA PHE A 450 -1.30 -1.53 17.04
C PHE A 450 -0.34 -2.71 17.25
N THR A 451 0.97 -2.46 17.15
CA THR A 451 2.00 -3.50 17.34
C THR A 451 1.94 -4.13 18.72
N PHE A 452 1.73 -3.29 19.75
CA PHE A 452 1.57 -3.78 21.13
C PHE A 452 0.32 -4.66 21.28
N VAL A 453 -0.81 -4.25 20.73
CA VAL A 453 -2.07 -5.03 20.75
C VAL A 453 -1.89 -6.35 20.00
N VAL A 454 -1.30 -6.33 18.81
CA VAL A 454 -1.04 -7.55 18.02
C VAL A 454 -0.08 -8.47 18.77
N ALA A 455 0.99 -7.95 19.37
CA ALA A 455 1.94 -8.74 20.17
C ALA A 455 1.24 -9.37 21.40
N LEU A 456 0.40 -8.62 22.10
CA LEU A 456 -0.35 -9.12 23.26
C LEU A 456 -1.34 -10.22 22.85
N LEU A 457 -2.13 -9.97 21.80
CA LEU A 457 -3.11 -10.93 21.30
C LEU A 457 -2.43 -12.22 20.83
N THR A 458 -1.35 -12.13 20.07
CA THR A 458 -0.58 -13.29 19.61
C THR A 458 0.01 -14.06 20.79
N GLY A 459 0.58 -13.36 21.78
CA GLY A 459 1.11 -13.96 23.01
C GLY A 459 0.07 -14.73 23.81
N VAL A 460 -1.13 -14.19 23.94
CA VAL A 460 -2.26 -14.85 24.61
C VAL A 460 -2.74 -16.07 23.80
N LEU A 461 -2.96 -15.88 22.49
CA LEU A 461 -3.41 -16.98 21.61
C LEU A 461 -2.46 -18.17 21.63
N PHE A 462 -1.14 -17.91 21.59
CA PHE A 462 -0.11 -18.97 21.67
C PHE A 462 -0.08 -19.65 23.03
N GLY A 463 -0.32 -18.90 24.10
CA GLY A 463 -0.28 -19.42 25.47
C GLY A 463 -1.49 -20.25 25.84
N VAL A 464 -2.66 -19.98 25.24
CA VAL A 464 -3.93 -20.65 25.60
C VAL A 464 -3.88 -22.15 25.29
N ALA A 465 -3.39 -22.57 24.13
CA ALA A 465 -3.37 -23.98 23.75
C ALA A 465 -2.52 -24.85 24.68
N PRO A 466 -1.24 -24.51 25.03
CA PRO A 466 -0.46 -25.21 26.02
C PRO A 466 -1.06 -25.13 27.42
N ALA A 467 -1.63 -24.00 27.82
CA ALA A 467 -2.23 -23.78 29.13
C ALA A 467 -3.45 -24.67 29.35
N VAL A 468 -4.35 -24.78 28.37
CA VAL A 468 -5.52 -25.67 28.40
C VAL A 468 -5.07 -27.16 28.47
N GLN A 469 -4.05 -27.53 27.68
CA GLN A 469 -3.51 -28.88 27.71
C GLN A 469 -2.90 -29.21 29.06
N ALA A 470 -2.14 -28.30 29.66
CA ALA A 470 -1.55 -28.48 30.98
C ALA A 470 -2.61 -28.60 32.08
N SER A 471 -3.74 -27.88 31.98
CA SER A 471 -4.83 -27.93 32.97
C SER A 471 -5.63 -29.25 32.99
N ARG A 472 -5.62 -30.00 31.87
CA ARG A 472 -6.36 -31.26 31.72
C ARG A 472 -5.56 -32.47 32.25
N LEU A 473 -4.34 -32.32 32.78
CA LEU A 473 -3.53 -33.38 33.32
C LEU A 473 -4.20 -34.03 34.56
N LYS A 474 -4.45 -35.30 34.51
CA LYS A 474 -4.97 -36.10 35.64
C LYS A 474 -3.78 -36.74 36.39
N VAL A 475 -3.59 -36.39 37.66
CA VAL A 475 -2.46 -36.87 38.49
C VAL A 475 -2.44 -38.39 38.61
N ASN A 476 -3.61 -39.04 38.78
CA ASN A 476 -3.72 -40.49 39.01
C ASN A 476 -3.40 -41.37 37.77
N SER A 477 -3.57 -40.83 36.55
CA SER A 477 -3.34 -41.65 35.36
C SER A 477 -1.90 -41.64 34.88
N ASN A 478 -1.13 -40.59 35.25
CA ASN A 478 0.24 -40.40 34.75
C ASN A 478 1.34 -41.03 35.66
N LEU A 479 1.05 -41.29 36.94
CA LEU A 479 1.96 -41.97 37.85
C LEU A 479 1.98 -43.50 37.63
N ASN A 480 0.90 -44.07 37.08
CA ASN A 480 0.76 -45.50 36.86
C ASN A 480 0.92 -45.95 35.40
N ALA A 481 1.18 -45.01 34.46
CA ALA A 481 1.23 -45.34 33.03
C ALA A 481 2.64 -45.70 32.55
N SER A 482 3.19 -46.74 33.06
CA SER A 482 4.40 -47.40 32.50
C SER A 482 4.08 -48.38 31.35
N GLY A 483 3.02 -48.17 30.56
CA GLY A 483 2.77 -49.09 29.45
C GLY A 483 1.69 -48.83 28.44
N ARG A 484 0.80 -47.86 28.60
CA ARG A 484 -0.28 -47.59 27.61
C ARG A 484 -0.26 -46.15 27.14
N ALA A 485 -0.21 -45.97 25.80
CA ALA A 485 -0.30 -44.65 25.17
C ALA A 485 -1.54 -43.91 25.69
N SER A 486 -1.33 -42.85 26.49
CA SER A 486 -2.42 -42.05 27.05
C SER A 486 -3.14 -41.26 25.92
N SER A 487 -4.47 -41.27 25.95
CA SER A 487 -5.34 -40.55 25.00
C SER A 487 -4.97 -39.06 24.83
N THR A 488 -4.38 -38.46 25.86
CA THR A 488 -3.91 -37.08 25.85
C THR A 488 -2.75 -36.79 24.87
N GLY A 489 -1.91 -37.76 24.56
CA GLY A 489 -0.84 -37.61 23.56
C GLY A 489 -1.37 -37.56 22.13
N ALA A 490 -2.44 -38.31 21.83
CA ALA A 490 -3.05 -38.37 20.52
C ALA A 490 -3.77 -37.05 20.14
N GLU A 491 -4.41 -36.39 21.10
CA GLU A 491 -5.07 -35.07 20.87
C GLU A 491 -4.05 -33.97 20.54
N ALA A 492 -2.93 -33.92 21.25
CA ALA A 492 -1.87 -32.94 20.99
C ALA A 492 -1.21 -33.17 19.61
N ILE A 493 -1.06 -34.39 19.17
CA ILE A 493 -0.52 -34.73 17.84
C ILE A 493 -1.52 -34.29 16.77
N ARG A 494 -2.83 -34.55 16.94
CA ARG A 494 -3.87 -34.13 15.98
C ARG A 494 -3.94 -32.62 15.85
N LEU A 495 -3.90 -31.87 16.97
CA LEU A 495 -3.94 -30.41 16.94
C LEU A 495 -2.73 -29.83 16.19
N ARG A 496 -1.51 -30.33 16.44
CA ARG A 496 -0.31 -29.89 15.73
C ARG A 496 -0.36 -30.21 14.25
N SER A 497 -0.80 -31.43 13.91
CA SER A 497 -0.97 -31.84 12.51
C SER A 497 -1.98 -30.92 11.80
N GLY A 498 -3.08 -30.58 12.46
CA GLY A 498 -4.06 -29.63 11.96
C GLY A 498 -3.47 -28.23 11.72
N LEU A 499 -2.68 -27.72 12.67
CA LEU A 499 -1.98 -26.43 12.51
C LEU A 499 -1.02 -26.45 11.31
N VAL A 500 -0.26 -27.53 11.12
CA VAL A 500 0.66 -27.66 9.97
C VAL A 500 -0.10 -27.76 8.66
N VAL A 501 -1.22 -28.50 8.61
CA VAL A 501 -2.06 -28.56 7.40
C VAL A 501 -2.64 -27.19 7.06
N ALA A 502 -3.17 -26.46 8.05
CA ALA A 502 -3.68 -25.10 7.84
C ALA A 502 -2.58 -24.14 7.35
N GLN A 503 -1.39 -24.21 7.95
CA GLN A 503 -0.24 -23.42 7.56
C GLN A 503 0.22 -23.72 6.12
N LEU A 504 0.29 -25.02 5.74
CA LEU A 504 0.60 -25.42 4.38
C LEU A 504 -0.46 -24.93 3.38
N ALA A 505 -1.74 -24.99 3.74
CA ALA A 505 -2.82 -24.49 2.92
C ALA A 505 -2.72 -22.97 2.69
N ILE A 506 -2.47 -22.19 3.75
CA ILE A 506 -2.28 -20.74 3.67
C ILE A 506 -1.04 -20.42 2.83
N SER A 507 0.07 -21.09 3.07
CA SER A 507 1.30 -20.92 2.29
C SER A 507 1.09 -21.24 0.80
N PHE A 508 0.29 -22.27 0.50
CA PHE A 508 -0.08 -22.64 -0.86
C PHE A 508 -0.87 -21.49 -1.55
N VAL A 509 -1.87 -20.92 -0.87
CA VAL A 509 -2.65 -19.77 -1.41
C VAL A 509 -1.74 -18.59 -1.70
N LEU A 510 -0.81 -18.26 -0.79
CA LEU A 510 0.13 -17.16 -1.01
C LEU A 510 1.10 -17.43 -2.16
N LEU A 511 1.58 -18.66 -2.32
CA LEU A 511 2.46 -19.06 -3.43
C LEU A 511 1.72 -18.99 -4.78
N ILE A 512 0.46 -19.41 -4.85
CA ILE A 512 -0.37 -19.27 -6.05
C ILE A 512 -0.56 -17.79 -6.37
N GLY A 513 -0.95 -16.98 -5.39
CA GLY A 513 -1.12 -15.53 -5.57
C GLY A 513 0.16 -14.85 -6.08
N ALA A 514 1.32 -15.18 -5.50
CA ALA A 514 2.61 -14.68 -5.95
C ALA A 514 2.96 -15.15 -7.37
N GLY A 515 2.74 -16.42 -7.68
CA GLY A 515 2.98 -16.99 -9.01
C GLY A 515 2.14 -16.30 -10.08
N LEU A 516 0.85 -16.08 -9.81
CA LEU A 516 -0.06 -15.39 -10.72
C LEU A 516 0.37 -13.94 -10.95
N LEU A 517 0.69 -13.18 -9.90
CA LEU A 517 1.10 -11.77 -10.03
C LEU A 517 2.47 -11.62 -10.70
N LEU A 518 3.43 -12.47 -10.37
CA LEU A 518 4.74 -12.44 -11.03
C LEU A 518 4.63 -12.76 -12.52
N ARG A 519 3.82 -13.72 -12.92
CA ARG A 519 3.57 -14.03 -14.34
C ARG A 519 2.75 -12.94 -15.04
N SER A 520 1.80 -12.33 -14.32
CA SER A 520 1.05 -11.18 -14.83
C SER A 520 1.99 -10.01 -15.11
N PHE A 521 2.92 -9.75 -14.21
CA PHE A 521 3.95 -8.72 -14.38
C PHE A 521 4.93 -9.07 -15.52
N ASP A 522 5.38 -10.32 -15.60
CA ASP A 522 6.25 -10.77 -16.70
C ASP A 522 5.57 -10.59 -18.06
N ARG A 523 4.29 -10.95 -18.20
CA ARG A 523 3.54 -10.71 -19.43
C ARG A 523 3.42 -9.22 -19.75
N LEU A 524 3.22 -8.39 -18.74
CA LEU A 524 3.09 -6.95 -18.91
C LEU A 524 4.39 -6.32 -19.42
N LEU A 525 5.55 -6.81 -18.97
CA LEU A 525 6.86 -6.39 -19.47
C LEU A 525 7.12 -6.75 -20.94
N HIS A 526 6.42 -7.76 -21.45
CA HIS A 526 6.57 -8.21 -22.85
C HIS A 526 5.45 -7.68 -23.77
N VAL A 527 4.60 -6.78 -23.27
CA VAL A 527 3.58 -6.12 -24.12
C VAL A 527 4.28 -5.13 -25.03
N ASP A 528 3.98 -5.22 -26.34
CA ASP A 528 4.41 -4.21 -27.31
C ASP A 528 3.61 -2.90 -27.05
N PRO A 529 4.26 -1.81 -26.64
CA PRO A 529 3.58 -0.54 -26.39
C PRO A 529 3.12 0.14 -27.69
N GLY A 530 3.49 -0.38 -28.85
CA GLY A 530 3.21 0.19 -30.17
C GLY A 530 4.21 1.25 -30.62
N PHE A 531 5.23 1.54 -29.79
CA PHE A 531 6.35 2.44 -30.09
C PHE A 531 7.65 1.85 -29.53
N ARG A 532 8.79 2.43 -29.89
CA ARG A 532 10.11 2.00 -29.42
C ARG A 532 10.62 2.95 -28.33
N PRO A 533 10.62 2.53 -27.06
CA PRO A 533 11.04 3.40 -25.97
C PRO A 533 12.57 3.58 -25.88
N ASP A 534 13.35 2.61 -26.38
CA ASP A 534 14.80 2.57 -26.23
C ASP A 534 15.47 3.82 -26.80
N HIS A 535 16.41 4.39 -26.04
CA HIS A 535 17.23 5.51 -26.46
C HIS A 535 16.43 6.76 -26.88
N VAL A 536 15.34 7.05 -26.21
CA VAL A 536 14.53 8.25 -26.47
C VAL A 536 14.53 9.13 -25.24
N LEU A 537 15.04 10.36 -25.40
CA LEU A 537 14.91 11.46 -24.42
C LEU A 537 13.63 12.22 -24.72
N THR A 538 12.89 12.58 -23.70
CA THR A 538 11.74 13.48 -23.78
C THR A 538 11.90 14.62 -22.80
N PHE A 539 11.39 15.78 -23.16
CA PHE A 539 11.23 16.92 -22.26
C PHE A 539 10.10 17.81 -22.74
N VAL A 540 9.48 18.47 -21.79
CA VAL A 540 8.38 19.39 -22.08
C VAL A 540 8.94 20.78 -22.28
N LEU A 541 8.46 21.40 -23.35
CA LEU A 541 8.75 22.78 -23.70
C LEU A 541 7.44 23.57 -23.66
N ASP A 542 7.41 24.63 -22.90
CA ASP A 542 6.30 25.59 -22.88
C ASP A 542 6.84 26.93 -23.35
N VAL A 543 6.43 27.31 -24.58
CA VAL A 543 6.87 28.59 -25.17
C VAL A 543 5.86 29.66 -24.84
N PRO A 544 6.23 30.69 -24.06
CA PRO A 544 5.31 31.71 -23.55
C PRO A 544 4.57 32.43 -24.68
N SER A 545 3.24 32.54 -24.52
CA SER A 545 2.36 33.17 -25.52
C SER A 545 2.57 34.67 -25.63
N ASP A 546 3.06 35.30 -24.58
CA ASP A 546 3.13 36.77 -24.48
C ASP A 546 4.35 37.36 -25.20
N ARG A 547 5.46 36.59 -25.23
CA ARG A 547 6.66 36.98 -26.01
C ARG A 547 6.59 36.51 -27.45
N HIS A 548 6.00 35.34 -27.67
CA HIS A 548 5.98 34.69 -28.96
C HIS A 548 4.54 34.56 -29.47
N PRO A 549 4.11 35.38 -30.41
CA PRO A 549 2.88 35.14 -31.15
C PRO A 549 2.86 33.73 -31.72
N ARG A 550 1.69 33.18 -31.93
CA ARG A 550 1.48 31.78 -32.31
C ARG A 550 2.41 31.30 -33.45
N ALA A 551 2.55 32.07 -34.51
CA ALA A 551 3.45 31.73 -35.63
C ALA A 551 4.94 31.71 -35.23
N GLN A 552 5.37 32.57 -34.31
CA GLN A 552 6.74 32.59 -33.81
C GLN A 552 7.02 31.38 -32.88
N ARG A 553 6.03 30.90 -32.10
CA ARG A 553 6.16 29.72 -31.29
C ARG A 553 6.37 28.47 -32.15
N ALA A 554 5.60 28.31 -33.20
CA ALA A 554 5.79 27.25 -34.17
C ALA A 554 7.19 27.28 -34.81
N ALA A 555 7.64 28.48 -35.22
CA ALA A 555 8.97 28.67 -35.78
C ALA A 555 10.08 28.40 -34.75
N PHE A 556 9.89 28.74 -33.48
CA PHE A 556 10.82 28.43 -32.40
C PHE A 556 11.01 26.90 -32.25
N VAL A 557 9.91 26.15 -32.20
CA VAL A 557 9.97 24.68 -32.07
C VAL A 557 10.64 24.07 -33.31
N GLU A 558 10.31 24.55 -34.51
CA GLU A 558 10.94 24.06 -35.74
C GLU A 558 12.46 24.30 -35.76
N GLN A 559 12.89 25.54 -35.37
CA GLN A 559 14.31 25.87 -35.24
C GLN A 559 15.02 25.00 -34.18
N LEU A 560 14.35 24.75 -33.03
CA LEU A 560 14.87 23.88 -31.99
C LEU A 560 15.06 22.45 -32.53
N LEU A 561 14.06 21.90 -33.21
CA LEU A 561 14.14 20.55 -33.78
C LEU A 561 15.26 20.43 -34.82
N GLN A 562 15.40 21.43 -35.71
CA GLN A 562 16.50 21.46 -36.69
C GLN A 562 17.88 21.50 -36.02
N SER A 563 18.05 22.36 -35.02
CA SER A 563 19.28 22.45 -34.24
C SER A 563 19.58 21.16 -33.46
N THR A 564 18.53 20.55 -32.89
CA THR A 564 18.64 19.28 -32.17
C THR A 564 19.08 18.13 -33.09
N ARG A 565 18.50 18.05 -34.28
CA ARG A 565 18.89 17.05 -35.30
C ARG A 565 20.36 17.18 -35.74
N GLY A 566 20.95 18.38 -35.63
CA GLY A 566 22.36 18.65 -35.89
C GLY A 566 23.33 18.23 -34.78
N LEU A 567 22.84 17.88 -33.61
CA LEU A 567 23.70 17.52 -32.47
C LEU A 567 24.32 16.11 -32.67
N PRO A 568 25.61 15.92 -32.28
CA PRO A 568 26.24 14.62 -32.32
C PRO A 568 25.48 13.60 -31.45
N GLY A 569 25.22 12.43 -32.00
CA GLY A 569 24.53 11.36 -31.32
C GLY A 569 22.99 11.38 -31.45
N VAL A 570 22.41 12.41 -32.04
CA VAL A 570 20.97 12.45 -32.34
C VAL A 570 20.70 11.74 -33.65
N LYS A 571 19.74 10.82 -33.68
CA LYS A 571 19.25 10.13 -34.87
C LYS A 571 18.06 10.83 -35.52
N SER A 572 17.12 11.27 -34.69
CA SER A 572 15.93 12.01 -35.08
C SER A 572 15.37 12.77 -33.90
N ALA A 573 14.65 13.85 -34.17
CA ALA A 573 13.94 14.63 -33.15
C ALA A 573 12.59 15.07 -33.72
N SER A 574 11.56 15.10 -32.86
CA SER A 574 10.22 15.50 -33.21
C SER A 574 9.52 16.15 -32.01
N ALA A 575 8.33 16.70 -32.25
CA ALA A 575 7.48 17.30 -31.24
C ALA A 575 6.09 16.68 -31.27
N VAL A 576 5.48 16.54 -30.08
CA VAL A 576 4.13 16.03 -29.92
C VAL A 576 3.41 16.79 -28.80
N PHE A 577 2.14 17.08 -29.00
CA PHE A 577 1.21 17.38 -27.92
C PHE A 577 0.45 16.11 -27.56
N GLY A 578 0.55 15.68 -26.28
CA GLY A 578 -0.05 14.44 -25.81
C GLY A 578 0.86 13.22 -26.03
N LEU A 579 2.00 13.16 -25.32
CA LEU A 579 2.87 11.97 -25.36
C LEU A 579 2.12 10.72 -24.83
N PRO A 580 2.26 9.53 -25.44
CA PRO A 580 1.74 8.31 -24.86
C PRO A 580 2.26 8.07 -23.44
N LEU A 581 1.42 7.53 -22.54
CA LEU A 581 1.69 7.29 -21.12
C LEU A 581 1.89 8.56 -20.28
N ASP A 582 1.62 9.72 -20.83
CA ASP A 582 1.58 10.99 -20.10
C ASP A 582 0.10 11.40 -19.87
N GLU A 583 -0.44 11.01 -18.71
CA GLU A 583 -1.85 11.29 -18.37
C GLU A 583 -2.13 12.78 -18.20
N ASP A 584 -1.16 13.53 -17.68
CA ASP A 584 -1.29 14.96 -17.41
C ASP A 584 -1.51 15.78 -18.69
N ARG A 585 -1.07 15.27 -19.85
CA ARG A 585 -1.12 15.98 -21.16
C ARG A 585 -1.93 15.25 -22.21
N SER A 586 -2.82 14.37 -21.79
CA SER A 586 -3.71 13.65 -22.70
C SER A 586 -4.90 14.50 -23.09
N ALA A 587 -5.15 14.68 -24.40
CA ALA A 587 -6.32 15.37 -24.89
C ALA A 587 -7.30 14.41 -25.53
N PHE A 588 -8.57 14.61 -25.25
CA PHE A 588 -9.67 13.86 -25.83
C PHE A 588 -10.64 14.81 -26.53
N THR A 589 -11.18 14.34 -27.63
CA THR A 589 -12.16 15.08 -28.42
C THR A 589 -13.28 14.18 -28.89
N THR A 590 -14.30 14.77 -29.49
CA THR A 590 -15.34 14.03 -30.21
C THR A 590 -15.11 14.08 -31.70
N LEU A 591 -15.45 13.00 -32.40
CA LEU A 591 -15.20 12.83 -33.81
C LEU A 591 -16.50 12.83 -34.60
N GLU A 592 -16.60 13.68 -35.62
CA GLU A 592 -17.62 13.66 -36.65
C GLU A 592 -17.07 13.01 -37.93
N ILE A 593 -17.83 12.10 -38.52
CA ILE A 593 -17.44 11.43 -39.76
C ILE A 593 -18.34 11.92 -40.89
N GLU A 594 -17.75 12.34 -42.02
CA GLU A 594 -18.49 12.79 -43.17
C GLU A 594 -19.42 11.71 -43.70
N GLY A 595 -20.69 12.05 -43.92
CA GLY A 595 -21.70 11.11 -44.40
C GLY A 595 -22.37 10.25 -43.30
N GLN A 596 -22.00 10.42 -42.05
CA GLN A 596 -22.65 9.76 -40.92
C GLN A 596 -23.32 10.81 -40.02
N PRO A 597 -24.60 11.18 -40.28
CA PRO A 597 -25.28 12.18 -39.47
C PRO A 597 -25.67 11.60 -38.12
N VAL A 598 -24.83 11.79 -37.13
CA VAL A 598 -25.06 11.41 -35.73
C VAL A 598 -25.19 12.71 -34.90
N PRO A 599 -26.12 12.78 -33.95
CA PRO A 599 -26.18 13.93 -33.03
C PRO A 599 -24.83 14.16 -32.36
N LYS A 600 -24.46 15.42 -32.14
CA LYS A 600 -23.17 15.78 -31.49
C LYS A 600 -22.96 15.08 -30.16
N SER A 601 -24.02 14.87 -29.39
CA SER A 601 -23.99 14.16 -28.11
C SER A 601 -23.63 12.68 -28.20
N GLN A 602 -23.69 12.08 -29.40
CA GLN A 602 -23.36 10.68 -29.70
C GLN A 602 -22.07 10.53 -30.52
N HIS A 603 -21.38 11.64 -30.82
CA HIS A 603 -20.10 11.56 -31.51
C HIS A 603 -19.12 10.71 -30.70
N PRO A 604 -18.42 9.76 -31.31
CA PRO A 604 -17.45 8.94 -30.63
C PRO A 604 -16.32 9.76 -30.04
N ARG A 605 -15.90 9.40 -28.84
CA ARG A 605 -14.74 10.03 -28.21
C ARG A 605 -13.46 9.40 -28.75
N THR A 606 -12.44 10.21 -28.95
CA THR A 606 -11.13 9.79 -29.45
C THR A 606 -10.03 10.57 -28.75
N ALA A 607 -8.90 9.96 -28.52
CA ALA A 607 -7.70 10.69 -28.16
C ALA A 607 -7.21 11.51 -29.36
N PHE A 608 -6.69 12.68 -29.08
CA PHE A 608 -6.18 13.58 -30.10
C PHE A 608 -4.74 13.99 -29.79
N ARG A 609 -3.91 13.97 -30.83
CA ARG A 609 -2.50 14.37 -30.75
C ARG A 609 -2.15 15.31 -31.90
N LEU A 610 -1.38 16.34 -31.62
CA LEU A 610 -0.69 17.14 -32.62
C LEU A 610 0.75 16.66 -32.72
N VAL A 611 1.19 16.34 -33.94
CA VAL A 611 2.50 15.75 -34.14
C VAL A 611 3.25 16.43 -35.28
N GLU A 612 4.56 16.54 -35.12
CA GLU A 612 5.45 16.95 -36.22
C GLU A 612 5.66 15.76 -37.18
N SER A 613 5.96 16.04 -38.44
CA SER A 613 6.04 15.06 -39.56
C SER A 613 6.91 13.84 -39.26
N GLN A 614 8.02 13.98 -38.55
CA GLN A 614 8.94 12.89 -38.21
C GLN A 614 8.54 12.10 -36.93
N TYR A 615 7.40 12.43 -36.31
CA TYR A 615 6.98 11.84 -35.05
C TYR A 615 6.90 10.30 -35.11
N PHE A 616 6.20 9.77 -36.10
CA PHE A 616 6.02 8.33 -36.25
C PHE A 616 7.34 7.59 -36.44
N GLN A 617 8.27 8.19 -37.21
CA GLN A 617 9.61 7.64 -37.40
C GLN A 617 10.44 7.72 -36.11
N THR A 618 10.39 8.87 -35.40
CA THR A 618 11.14 9.08 -34.17
C THR A 618 10.65 8.14 -33.06
N MET A 619 9.34 7.95 -32.92
CA MET A 619 8.72 7.02 -31.97
C MET A 619 8.84 5.55 -32.43
N GLY A 620 9.10 5.29 -33.70
CA GLY A 620 9.10 3.94 -34.25
C GLY A 620 7.71 3.33 -34.42
N ILE A 621 6.67 4.15 -34.53
CA ILE A 621 5.28 3.73 -34.76
C ILE A 621 5.13 3.29 -36.24
N ARG A 622 4.57 2.09 -36.44
CA ARG A 622 4.46 1.52 -37.80
C ARG A 622 3.30 2.11 -38.58
N LEU A 623 3.57 2.57 -39.79
CA LEU A 623 2.54 2.91 -40.77
C LEU A 623 1.96 1.58 -41.34
N LEU A 624 0.63 1.45 -41.30
CA LEU A 624 -0.07 0.26 -41.82
C LEU A 624 -0.64 0.51 -43.20
N GLN A 625 -1.22 1.69 -43.48
CA GLN A 625 -1.80 2.07 -44.76
C GLN A 625 -1.58 3.56 -45.05
N GLY A 626 -1.50 3.92 -46.32
CA GLY A 626 -1.38 5.31 -46.73
C GLY A 626 0.02 5.91 -46.53
N ARG A 627 0.12 7.14 -46.09
CA ARG A 627 1.36 7.88 -45.85
C ARG A 627 1.36 8.57 -44.49
N THR A 628 2.55 8.93 -43.99
CA THR A 628 2.75 9.85 -42.87
C THR A 628 2.58 11.30 -43.32
N PHE A 629 2.61 12.25 -42.35
CA PHE A 629 2.58 13.68 -42.67
C PHE A 629 3.84 14.08 -43.43
N SER A 630 3.69 15.06 -44.37
CA SER A 630 4.78 15.73 -45.04
C SER A 630 4.96 17.15 -44.51
N PRO A 631 6.10 17.80 -44.75
CA PRO A 631 6.30 19.21 -44.38
C PRO A 631 5.26 20.19 -44.98
N GLU A 632 4.70 19.81 -46.13
CA GLU A 632 3.64 20.62 -46.80
C GLU A 632 2.33 20.54 -46.01
N ASP A 633 2.00 19.44 -45.37
CA ASP A 633 0.83 19.29 -44.52
C ASP A 633 0.92 20.20 -43.29
N GLU A 634 2.13 20.50 -42.77
CA GLU A 634 2.39 21.40 -41.65
C GLU A 634 2.32 22.89 -42.04
N GLN A 635 2.64 23.21 -43.26
CA GLN A 635 2.66 24.61 -43.77
C GLN A 635 1.28 25.13 -44.14
N GLY A 636 0.18 24.41 -43.82
CA GLY A 636 -1.18 24.88 -44.10
C GLY A 636 -1.72 24.38 -45.45
N GLY A 637 -1.25 23.23 -45.93
CA GLY A 637 -1.80 22.50 -47.05
C GLY A 637 -3.24 21.99 -46.81
N LEU A 638 -3.70 21.02 -47.55
CA LEU A 638 -5.01 20.40 -47.34
C LEU A 638 -5.13 19.87 -45.89
N PRO A 639 -6.22 20.13 -45.18
CA PRO A 639 -6.42 19.58 -43.82
C PRO A 639 -6.41 18.04 -43.84
N VAL A 640 -5.40 17.44 -43.25
CA VAL A 640 -5.21 15.99 -43.23
C VAL A 640 -5.19 15.46 -41.77
N ALA A 641 -5.47 14.17 -41.66
CA ALA A 641 -5.38 13.45 -40.40
C ALA A 641 -4.80 12.04 -40.64
N ILE A 642 -4.18 11.51 -39.58
CA ILE A 642 -3.80 10.09 -39.51
C ILE A 642 -4.59 9.49 -38.34
N VAL A 643 -5.00 8.22 -38.48
CA VAL A 643 -5.76 7.52 -37.45
C VAL A 643 -5.05 6.23 -37.06
N ASN A 644 -5.29 5.75 -35.82
CA ASN A 644 -4.77 4.45 -35.42
C ASN A 644 -5.68 3.29 -35.93
N GLN A 645 -5.18 2.06 -35.81
CA GLN A 645 -5.87 0.86 -36.22
C GLN A 645 -7.20 0.65 -35.50
N THR A 646 -7.25 0.90 -34.19
CA THR A 646 -8.46 0.80 -33.35
C THR A 646 -9.55 1.76 -33.84
N LEU A 647 -9.24 3.02 -34.14
CA LEU A 647 -10.20 3.96 -34.70
C LEU A 647 -10.69 3.50 -36.08
N ALA A 648 -9.77 3.12 -36.96
CA ALA A 648 -10.11 2.63 -38.28
C ALA A 648 -11.08 1.42 -38.22
N HIS A 649 -10.82 0.47 -37.36
CA HIS A 649 -11.65 -0.71 -37.16
C HIS A 649 -13.03 -0.38 -36.59
N ASN A 650 -13.07 0.43 -35.52
CA ASN A 650 -14.30 0.71 -34.79
C ASN A 650 -15.27 1.62 -35.58
N MET A 651 -14.71 2.60 -36.33
CA MET A 651 -15.52 3.65 -36.98
C MET A 651 -15.86 3.30 -38.43
N PHE A 652 -14.99 2.58 -39.16
CA PHE A 652 -15.18 2.29 -40.58
C PHE A 652 -15.56 0.83 -40.86
N ARG A 653 -15.71 -0.03 -39.82
CA ARG A 653 -16.25 -1.41 -39.91
C ARG A 653 -15.67 -2.25 -41.02
N GLY A 654 -14.38 -2.12 -41.33
CA GLY A 654 -13.68 -2.85 -42.37
C GLY A 654 -13.63 -2.16 -43.75
N GLU A 655 -14.27 -1.00 -43.91
CA GLU A 655 -14.07 -0.15 -45.07
C GLU A 655 -12.69 0.52 -45.02
N ASN A 656 -12.13 0.89 -46.18
CA ASN A 656 -10.89 1.64 -46.24
C ASN A 656 -11.11 3.08 -45.73
N PRO A 657 -10.45 3.49 -44.61
CA PRO A 657 -10.59 4.83 -44.11
C PRO A 657 -9.84 5.90 -44.90
N ILE A 658 -8.86 5.50 -45.75
CA ILE A 658 -8.05 6.43 -46.55
C ILE A 658 -8.92 7.21 -47.54
N GLY A 659 -8.78 8.53 -47.56
CA GLY A 659 -9.58 9.42 -48.38
C GLY A 659 -10.89 9.88 -47.75
N ARG A 660 -11.40 9.21 -46.68
CA ARG A 660 -12.57 9.64 -45.93
C ARG A 660 -12.23 10.90 -45.14
N ARG A 661 -13.25 11.71 -44.84
CA ARG A 661 -13.08 12.97 -44.10
C ARG A 661 -13.67 12.88 -42.73
N ILE A 662 -12.93 13.40 -41.75
CA ILE A 662 -13.30 13.43 -40.34
C ILE A 662 -13.12 14.85 -39.80
N LYS A 663 -13.89 15.20 -38.80
CA LYS A 663 -13.77 16.44 -38.06
C LYS A 663 -13.57 16.12 -36.57
N ALA A 664 -12.39 16.42 -36.09
CA ALA A 664 -12.11 16.39 -34.65
C ALA A 664 -12.60 17.70 -34.03
N ASN A 665 -13.53 17.63 -33.07
CA ASN A 665 -14.18 18.83 -32.49
C ASN A 665 -13.26 19.48 -31.46
N ILE A 666 -12.06 19.87 -31.85
CA ILE A 666 -11.11 20.58 -31.03
C ILE A 666 -11.08 22.02 -31.46
N ALA A 667 -11.43 22.94 -30.57
CA ALA A 667 -11.28 24.34 -30.77
C ALA A 667 -9.96 24.81 -30.14
N PHE A 668 -8.95 25.06 -30.97
CA PHE A 668 -7.74 25.73 -30.53
C PHE A 668 -7.82 27.20 -30.83
N GLY A 669 -7.82 28.06 -29.81
CA GLY A 669 -7.80 29.52 -29.94
C GLY A 669 -9.09 30.10 -30.53
N GLU A 670 -8.96 31.16 -31.32
CA GLU A 670 -10.08 31.90 -31.86
C GLU A 670 -10.89 31.15 -32.94
N ASN A 671 -10.34 30.09 -33.52
CA ASN A 671 -10.97 29.33 -34.58
C ASN A 671 -11.90 28.23 -33.99
N GLN A 672 -13.14 28.65 -33.68
CA GLN A 672 -14.16 27.77 -33.06
C GLN A 672 -14.77 26.74 -34.03
N ASN A 673 -14.35 26.68 -35.27
CA ASN A 673 -14.89 25.72 -36.26
C ASN A 673 -13.76 24.87 -36.88
N PRO A 674 -13.42 23.74 -36.28
CA PRO A 674 -12.38 22.87 -36.82
C PRO A 674 -12.69 22.35 -38.22
N ALA A 675 -11.71 22.35 -39.11
CA ALA A 675 -11.87 21.94 -40.51
C ALA A 675 -12.09 20.39 -40.60
N MET A 676 -12.85 19.98 -41.64
CA MET A 676 -12.86 18.57 -42.07
C MET A 676 -11.48 18.19 -42.57
N ARG A 677 -10.88 17.11 -42.03
CA ARG A 677 -9.56 16.59 -42.36
C ARG A 677 -9.68 15.28 -43.13
N GLN A 678 -8.94 15.14 -44.20
CA GLN A 678 -8.89 13.91 -44.97
C GLN A 678 -7.93 12.90 -44.30
N ILE A 679 -8.37 11.67 -44.10
CA ILE A 679 -7.52 10.61 -43.59
C ILE A 679 -6.52 10.21 -44.70
N VAL A 680 -5.23 10.40 -44.42
CA VAL A 680 -4.13 10.09 -45.35
C VAL A 680 -3.31 8.86 -44.94
N GLY A 681 -3.44 8.42 -43.69
CA GLY A 681 -2.71 7.28 -43.16
C GLY A 681 -3.40 6.57 -42.04
N VAL A 682 -3.08 5.30 -41.86
CA VAL A 682 -3.44 4.47 -40.72
C VAL A 682 -2.16 3.93 -40.08
N VAL A 683 -1.98 4.17 -38.79
CA VAL A 683 -0.82 3.71 -38.01
C VAL A 683 -1.21 2.58 -37.05
N ALA A 684 -0.22 1.83 -36.60
CA ALA A 684 -0.42 0.82 -35.57
C ALA A 684 -0.92 1.45 -34.27
N ASP A 685 -1.62 0.65 -33.47
CA ASP A 685 -2.11 1.08 -32.15
C ASP A 685 -0.95 1.34 -31.20
N VAL A 686 -1.14 2.35 -30.35
CA VAL A 686 -0.23 2.73 -29.26
C VAL A 686 -0.95 2.57 -27.92
N LYS A 687 -0.26 2.09 -26.91
CA LYS A 687 -0.77 1.99 -25.52
C LYS A 687 -0.64 3.34 -24.84
N SER A 688 -1.66 4.17 -24.94
CA SER A 688 -1.58 5.58 -24.55
C SER A 688 -1.92 5.84 -23.09
N ASN A 689 -2.91 5.14 -22.54
CA ASN A 689 -3.39 5.37 -21.15
C ASN A 689 -2.68 4.47 -20.12
N GLY A 690 -1.97 3.45 -20.59
CA GLY A 690 -1.25 2.50 -19.73
C GLY A 690 -0.93 1.22 -20.51
N ILE A 691 0.20 0.61 -20.20
CA ILE A 691 0.63 -0.63 -20.88
C ILE A 691 -0.38 -1.76 -20.67
N ALA A 692 -1.04 -1.79 -19.53
CA ALA A 692 -2.06 -2.77 -19.19
C ALA A 692 -3.41 -2.54 -19.90
N GLU A 693 -3.65 -1.34 -20.41
CA GLU A 693 -4.94 -0.96 -20.98
C GLU A 693 -5.06 -1.33 -22.46
N ALA A 694 -6.31 -1.42 -22.93
CA ALA A 694 -6.57 -1.56 -24.35
C ALA A 694 -6.21 -0.27 -25.09
N ALA A 695 -5.78 -0.40 -26.36
CA ALA A 695 -5.57 0.78 -27.19
C ALA A 695 -6.90 1.53 -27.39
N VAL A 696 -6.86 2.85 -27.27
CA VAL A 696 -8.02 3.72 -27.49
C VAL A 696 -8.04 4.24 -28.93
N PRO A 697 -9.20 4.61 -29.48
CA PRO A 697 -9.27 5.31 -30.76
C PRO A 697 -8.45 6.60 -30.72
N GLU A 698 -7.56 6.84 -31.68
CA GLU A 698 -6.69 8.01 -31.73
C GLU A 698 -6.69 8.68 -33.10
N VAL A 699 -6.71 10.00 -33.10
CA VAL A 699 -6.54 10.86 -34.26
C VAL A 699 -5.29 11.71 -34.07
N TYR A 700 -4.46 11.71 -35.10
CA TYR A 700 -3.27 12.55 -35.20
C TYR A 700 -3.52 13.67 -36.20
N GLY A 701 -3.23 14.91 -35.80
CA GLY A 701 -3.20 16.09 -36.67
C GLY A 701 -1.78 16.56 -36.88
N PRO A 702 -1.43 17.13 -38.05
CA PRO A 702 -0.14 17.76 -38.24
C PRO A 702 -0.04 19.03 -37.36
N GLN A 703 1.13 19.31 -36.83
CA GLN A 703 1.42 20.52 -36.12
C GLN A 703 1.50 21.68 -37.13
N THR A 704 0.47 22.51 -37.18
CA THR A 704 0.44 23.67 -38.04
C THR A 704 0.58 24.97 -37.23
N PRO A 705 0.99 26.10 -37.81
CA PRO A 705 1.02 27.36 -37.10
C PRO A 705 -0.35 27.79 -36.56
N VAL A 706 -1.46 27.33 -37.17
CA VAL A 706 -2.84 27.65 -36.75
C VAL A 706 -3.29 26.80 -35.60
N ASP A 707 -2.87 25.53 -35.54
CA ASP A 707 -3.27 24.55 -34.53
C ASP A 707 -2.19 24.34 -33.44
N PHE A 708 -1.22 25.28 -33.34
CA PHE A 708 -0.12 25.17 -32.40
C PHE A 708 -0.58 25.41 -30.95
N ILE A 709 -0.23 24.50 -30.06
CA ILE A 709 -0.37 24.62 -28.60
C ILE A 709 0.99 25.02 -28.05
N GLY A 710 1.05 25.94 -27.08
CA GLY A 710 2.32 26.45 -26.54
C GLY A 710 3.16 25.40 -25.84
N GLU A 711 2.52 24.44 -25.22
CA GLU A 711 3.15 23.33 -24.53
C GLU A 711 3.30 22.11 -25.46
N MET A 712 4.52 21.67 -25.69
CA MET A 712 4.86 20.52 -26.54
C MET A 712 5.89 19.64 -25.86
N THR A 713 5.75 18.33 -26.02
CA THR A 713 6.82 17.38 -25.63
C THR A 713 7.76 17.17 -26.80
N ILE A 714 9.02 17.47 -26.61
CA ILE A 714 10.07 17.20 -27.58
C ILE A 714 10.56 15.78 -27.34
N VAL A 715 10.67 15.02 -28.41
CA VAL A 715 11.08 13.60 -28.42
C VAL A 715 12.36 13.49 -29.23
N VAL A 716 13.46 13.03 -28.63
CA VAL A 716 14.78 12.94 -29.26
C VAL A 716 15.29 11.52 -29.21
N ARG A 717 15.39 10.86 -30.35
CA ARG A 717 16.00 9.54 -30.45
C ARG A 717 17.49 9.64 -30.60
N THR A 718 18.24 8.94 -29.77
CA THR A 718 19.70 9.00 -29.69
C THR A 718 20.38 7.71 -30.16
N ALA A 719 21.65 7.79 -30.46
CA ALA A 719 22.50 6.63 -30.73
C ALA A 719 23.15 6.10 -29.42
N THR A 720 23.28 6.96 -28.43
CA THR A 720 23.94 6.72 -27.13
C THR A 720 22.93 6.90 -25.98
N ASP A 721 23.41 6.89 -24.73
CA ASP A 721 22.56 7.17 -23.56
C ASP A 721 21.85 8.52 -23.71
N PRO A 722 20.52 8.55 -23.65
CA PRO A 722 19.71 9.76 -23.77
C PRO A 722 20.09 10.84 -22.73
N ASN A 723 20.44 10.45 -21.52
CA ASN A 723 20.77 11.37 -20.44
C ASN A 723 22.02 12.21 -20.72
N SER A 724 22.90 11.72 -21.57
CA SER A 724 24.12 12.47 -22.00
C SER A 724 23.80 13.75 -22.78
N LEU A 725 22.61 13.85 -23.39
CA LEU A 725 22.18 15.02 -24.16
C LEU A 725 21.50 16.11 -23.34
N VAL A 726 21.10 15.85 -22.08
CA VAL A 726 20.30 16.78 -21.26
C VAL A 726 21.00 18.13 -21.10
N SER A 727 22.31 18.14 -20.84
CA SER A 727 23.08 19.40 -20.70
C SER A 727 23.18 20.17 -22.01
N ALA A 728 23.38 19.48 -23.13
CA ALA A 728 23.44 20.10 -24.46
C ALA A 728 22.08 20.68 -24.85
N MET A 729 20.97 19.97 -24.58
CA MET A 729 19.62 20.44 -24.82
C MET A 729 19.29 21.68 -23.97
N ARG A 730 19.66 21.65 -22.68
CA ARG A 730 19.47 22.82 -21.79
C ARG A 730 20.24 24.04 -22.29
N SER A 731 21.49 23.87 -22.73
CA SER A 731 22.29 24.93 -23.32
C SER A 731 21.69 25.46 -24.62
N LEU A 732 21.21 24.56 -25.50
CA LEU A 732 20.60 24.91 -26.77
C LEU A 732 19.36 25.78 -26.55
N VAL A 733 18.41 25.32 -25.71
CA VAL A 733 17.18 26.08 -25.42
C VAL A 733 17.50 27.42 -24.76
N SER A 734 18.41 27.47 -23.77
CA SER A 734 18.78 28.72 -23.11
C SER A 734 19.51 29.71 -24.03
N THR A 735 20.15 29.22 -25.10
CA THR A 735 20.76 30.10 -26.12
C THR A 735 19.70 30.70 -27.04
N MET A 736 18.62 29.94 -27.32
CA MET A 736 17.51 30.43 -28.15
C MET A 736 16.60 31.38 -27.37
N ASP A 737 16.22 31.00 -26.15
CA ASP A 737 15.47 31.86 -25.23
C ASP A 737 15.80 31.47 -23.78
N LYS A 738 16.34 32.42 -23.01
CA LYS A 738 16.68 32.20 -21.59
C LYS A 738 15.44 32.08 -20.70
N GLY A 739 14.27 32.46 -21.16
CA GLY A 739 13.03 32.42 -20.41
C GLY A 739 12.27 31.10 -20.52
N VAL A 740 12.75 30.15 -21.34
CA VAL A 740 12.08 28.87 -21.59
C VAL A 740 12.82 27.74 -20.86
N PRO A 741 12.26 27.20 -19.75
CA PRO A 741 12.87 26.08 -19.04
C PRO A 741 12.59 24.75 -19.74
N LEU A 742 13.52 23.78 -19.61
CA LEU A 742 13.21 22.37 -19.90
C LEU A 742 12.48 21.78 -18.70
N ARG A 743 11.29 21.24 -18.96
CA ARG A 743 10.42 20.62 -17.95
C ARG A 743 10.37 19.12 -18.18
N ASP A 744 10.11 18.34 -17.12
CA ASP A 744 9.87 16.90 -17.17
C ASP A 744 10.85 16.13 -18.06
N VAL A 745 12.15 16.39 -17.86
CA VAL A 745 13.20 15.69 -18.62
C VAL A 745 13.26 14.25 -18.16
N ARG A 746 12.80 13.33 -19.03
CA ARG A 746 12.73 11.89 -18.75
C ARG A 746 13.04 11.09 -19.99
N THR A 747 13.47 9.86 -19.83
CA THR A 747 13.53 8.90 -20.93
C THR A 747 12.15 8.28 -21.16
N LEU A 748 11.89 7.83 -22.39
CA LEU A 748 10.63 7.15 -22.70
C LEU A 748 10.55 5.78 -21.99
N ASP A 749 11.69 5.16 -21.68
CA ASP A 749 11.77 3.98 -20.82
C ASP A 749 11.28 4.24 -19.39
N GLU A 750 11.52 5.45 -18.86
CA GLU A 750 11.00 5.84 -17.54
C GLU A 750 9.48 5.97 -17.53
N TYR A 751 8.86 6.47 -18.61
CA TYR A 751 7.40 6.48 -18.76
C TYR A 751 6.83 5.06 -18.79
N VAL A 752 7.42 4.15 -19.57
CA VAL A 752 7.03 2.74 -19.62
C VAL A 752 7.19 2.08 -18.25
N SER A 753 8.34 2.28 -17.59
CA SER A 753 8.61 1.75 -16.25
C SER A 753 7.67 2.32 -15.19
N GLY A 754 7.33 3.59 -15.29
CA GLY A 754 6.35 4.26 -14.44
C GLY A 754 4.96 3.65 -14.57
N SER A 755 4.51 3.42 -15.81
CA SER A 755 3.19 2.82 -16.10
C SER A 755 3.01 1.40 -15.51
N VAL A 756 4.08 0.64 -15.33
CA VAL A 756 4.03 -0.72 -14.74
C VAL A 756 4.48 -0.75 -13.28
N SER A 757 4.87 0.38 -12.71
CA SER A 757 5.45 0.46 -11.35
C SER A 757 4.51 -0.05 -10.26
N GLY A 758 3.22 0.23 -10.36
CA GLY A 758 2.19 -0.24 -9.43
C GLY A 758 2.07 -1.77 -9.42
N VAL A 759 1.99 -2.39 -10.60
CA VAL A 759 1.90 -3.85 -10.73
C VAL A 759 3.19 -4.53 -10.24
N ARG A 760 4.35 -3.95 -10.57
CA ARG A 760 5.65 -4.42 -10.07
C ARG A 760 5.72 -4.40 -8.55
N PHE A 761 5.30 -3.30 -7.93
CA PHE A 761 5.28 -3.14 -6.48
C PHE A 761 4.40 -4.21 -5.80
N GLN A 762 3.17 -4.42 -6.32
CA GLN A 762 2.24 -5.44 -5.82
C GLN A 762 2.83 -6.85 -5.95
N ALA A 763 3.38 -7.20 -7.12
CA ALA A 763 3.96 -8.50 -7.38
C ALA A 763 5.14 -8.80 -6.43
N LEU A 764 6.04 -7.83 -6.23
CA LEU A 764 7.18 -7.95 -5.32
C LEU A 764 6.77 -8.11 -3.87
N LEU A 765 5.74 -7.37 -3.41
CA LEU A 765 5.26 -7.49 -2.04
C LEU A 765 4.65 -8.87 -1.77
N ILE A 766 3.76 -9.34 -2.65
CA ILE A 766 3.14 -10.65 -2.48
C ILE A 766 4.18 -11.77 -2.62
N ALA A 767 5.15 -11.63 -3.52
CA ALA A 767 6.27 -12.58 -3.62
C ALA A 767 7.11 -12.62 -2.33
N THR A 768 7.36 -11.47 -1.71
CA THR A 768 8.06 -11.39 -0.42
C THR A 768 7.27 -12.07 0.70
N PHE A 769 5.96 -11.85 0.77
CA PHE A 769 5.11 -12.51 1.77
C PHE A 769 4.99 -14.02 1.51
N ALA A 770 4.92 -14.44 0.26
CA ALA A 770 4.94 -15.86 -0.10
C ALA A 770 6.27 -16.52 0.28
N ALA A 771 7.41 -15.84 0.06
CA ALA A 771 8.72 -16.31 0.49
C ALA A 771 8.83 -16.41 2.01
N LEU A 772 8.34 -15.41 2.76
CA LEU A 772 8.27 -15.47 4.23
C LEU A 772 7.39 -16.63 4.70
N ALA A 773 6.20 -16.78 4.13
CA ALA A 773 5.27 -17.86 4.43
C ALA A 773 5.92 -19.23 4.15
N PHE A 774 6.64 -19.35 3.05
CA PHE A 774 7.36 -20.55 2.64
C PHE A 774 8.46 -20.93 3.66
N VAL A 775 9.29 -19.95 4.07
CA VAL A 775 10.32 -20.17 5.10
C VAL A 775 9.71 -20.55 6.44
N LEU A 776 8.66 -19.81 6.87
CA LEU A 776 7.96 -20.12 8.13
C LEU A 776 7.32 -21.51 8.09
N THR A 777 6.78 -21.92 6.94
CA THR A 777 6.20 -23.25 6.73
C THR A 777 7.28 -24.35 6.80
N ALA A 778 8.45 -24.11 6.24
CA ALA A 778 9.59 -25.02 6.36
C ALA A 778 10.01 -25.22 7.83
N ILE A 779 10.09 -24.14 8.60
CA ILE A 779 10.43 -24.17 10.03
C ILE A 779 9.36 -24.94 10.82
N GLY A 780 8.09 -24.69 10.56
CA GLY A 780 6.98 -25.37 11.25
C GLY A 780 6.95 -26.88 10.97
N LEU A 781 7.07 -27.25 9.71
CA LEU A 781 7.09 -28.65 9.28
C LEU A 781 8.30 -29.40 9.88
N TYR A 782 9.50 -28.77 9.80
CA TYR A 782 10.69 -29.30 10.44
C TYR A 782 10.48 -29.52 11.95
N GLY A 783 9.92 -28.55 12.66
CA GLY A 783 9.64 -28.61 14.08
C GLY A 783 8.72 -29.79 14.46
N VAL A 784 7.65 -30.02 13.69
CA VAL A 784 6.70 -31.11 13.94
C VAL A 784 7.32 -32.48 13.63
N ILE A 785 8.05 -32.59 12.53
CA ILE A 785 8.70 -33.85 12.16
C ILE A 785 9.82 -34.19 13.14
N ALA A 786 10.70 -33.23 13.48
CA ALA A 786 11.77 -33.44 14.46
C ALA A 786 11.23 -33.88 15.82
N TYR A 787 10.15 -33.26 16.28
CA TYR A 787 9.48 -33.66 17.51
C TYR A 787 8.88 -35.07 17.45
N SER A 788 8.22 -35.41 16.33
CA SER A 788 7.65 -36.75 16.12
C SER A 788 8.73 -37.87 16.19
N VAL A 789 9.91 -37.57 15.65
CA VAL A 789 11.08 -38.49 15.73
C VAL A 789 11.55 -38.63 17.16
N VAL A 790 11.68 -37.56 17.93
CA VAL A 790 12.10 -37.59 19.34
C VAL A 790 11.09 -38.38 20.19
N GLN A 791 9.79 -38.19 19.98
CA GLN A 791 8.75 -38.89 20.73
C GLN A 791 8.74 -40.41 20.47
N ARG A 792 9.11 -40.82 19.24
CA ARG A 792 9.17 -42.21 18.82
C ARG A 792 10.58 -42.83 18.89
N SER A 793 11.54 -42.13 19.52
CA SER A 793 12.94 -42.59 19.57
C SER A 793 13.09 -43.99 20.15
N ARG A 794 12.29 -44.37 21.18
CA ARG A 794 12.24 -45.71 21.75
C ARG A 794 11.69 -46.73 20.75
N GLU A 795 10.58 -46.44 20.06
CA GLU A 795 10.02 -47.32 19.02
C GLU A 795 11.01 -47.51 17.87
N ILE A 796 11.66 -46.43 17.44
CA ILE A 796 12.70 -46.47 16.41
C ILE A 796 13.91 -47.25 16.87
N GLY A 797 14.36 -47.05 18.13
CA GLY A 797 15.46 -47.81 18.73
C GLY A 797 15.19 -49.32 18.81
N ILE A 798 13.98 -49.71 19.21
CA ILE A 798 13.56 -51.14 19.23
C ILE A 798 13.58 -51.72 17.80
N ARG A 799 13.07 -51.00 16.81
CA ARG A 799 13.08 -51.46 15.41
C ARG A 799 14.50 -51.61 14.87
N ILE A 800 15.41 -50.68 15.21
CA ILE A 800 16.82 -50.77 14.83
C ILE A 800 17.47 -51.98 15.49
N ALA A 801 17.20 -52.19 16.78
CA ALA A 801 17.70 -53.38 17.52
C ALA A 801 17.18 -54.69 16.92
N LEU A 802 15.96 -54.70 16.34
CA LEU A 802 15.37 -55.84 15.64
C LEU A 802 15.80 -55.95 14.15
N GLY A 803 16.77 -55.13 13.70
CA GLY A 803 17.37 -55.26 12.37
C GLY A 803 16.68 -54.41 11.28
N ALA A 804 15.87 -53.42 11.63
CA ALA A 804 15.24 -52.53 10.62
C ALA A 804 16.29 -51.74 9.83
N GLN A 805 16.19 -51.76 8.51
CA GLN A 805 17.09 -51.01 7.62
C GLN A 805 16.86 -49.49 7.76
N GLN A 806 17.94 -48.71 7.60
CA GLN A 806 17.89 -47.25 7.68
C GLN A 806 16.88 -46.63 6.67
N GLY A 807 16.72 -47.26 5.49
CA GLY A 807 15.77 -46.85 4.47
C GLY A 807 14.31 -46.94 4.91
N SER A 808 13.95 -48.01 5.68
CA SER A 808 12.58 -48.20 6.17
C SER A 808 12.19 -47.17 7.23
N ILE A 809 13.14 -46.74 8.06
CA ILE A 809 12.94 -45.67 9.06
C ILE A 809 12.79 -44.30 8.39
N SER A 810 13.69 -44.02 7.44
CA SER A 810 13.60 -42.81 6.65
C SER A 810 12.27 -42.70 5.89
N LEU A 811 11.83 -43.79 5.23
CA LEU A 811 10.57 -43.85 4.51
C LEU A 811 9.36 -43.59 5.43
N MET A 812 9.38 -44.12 6.65
CA MET A 812 8.33 -43.86 7.64
C MET A 812 8.22 -42.38 8.00
N VAL A 813 9.34 -41.68 8.19
CA VAL A 813 9.39 -40.25 8.48
C VAL A 813 8.89 -39.43 7.26
N PHE A 814 9.38 -39.77 6.06
CA PHE A 814 8.95 -39.11 4.82
C PHE A 814 7.46 -39.33 4.53
N ARG A 815 6.91 -40.52 4.76
CA ARG A 815 5.49 -40.82 4.57
C ARG A 815 4.61 -39.99 5.50
N GLN A 816 5.02 -39.81 6.75
CA GLN A 816 4.27 -38.98 7.70
C GLN A 816 4.27 -37.48 7.29
N GLY A 817 5.45 -36.94 6.93
CA GLY A 817 5.57 -35.59 6.44
C GLY A 817 4.80 -35.35 5.11
N GLY A 818 4.93 -36.31 4.18
CA GLY A 818 4.27 -36.28 2.88
C GLY A 818 2.74 -36.27 2.98
N LEU A 819 2.16 -37.03 3.91
CA LEU A 819 0.70 -37.03 4.12
C LEU A 819 0.19 -35.66 4.58
N LEU A 820 0.89 -34.99 5.51
CA LEU A 820 0.54 -33.64 5.96
C LEU A 820 0.61 -32.64 4.81
N VAL A 821 1.62 -32.75 3.96
CA VAL A 821 1.79 -31.86 2.81
C VAL A 821 0.70 -32.10 1.76
N LEU A 822 0.36 -33.35 1.47
CA LEU A 822 -0.73 -33.67 0.55
C LEU A 822 -2.09 -33.14 1.05
N MET A 823 -2.37 -33.28 2.35
CA MET A 823 -3.57 -32.68 2.94
C MET A 823 -3.54 -31.15 2.87
N GLY A 824 -2.37 -30.53 3.12
CA GLY A 824 -2.18 -29.09 3.01
C GLY A 824 -2.35 -28.58 1.58
N ILE A 825 -1.77 -29.29 0.59
CA ILE A 825 -1.94 -28.96 -0.83
C ILE A 825 -3.41 -29.12 -1.24
N GLY A 826 -4.08 -30.19 -0.84
CA GLY A 826 -5.49 -30.43 -1.18
C GLY A 826 -6.42 -29.34 -0.61
N SER A 827 -6.26 -28.98 0.67
CA SER A 827 -7.03 -27.89 1.30
C SER A 827 -6.63 -26.50 0.74
N GLY A 828 -5.35 -26.31 0.46
CA GLY A 828 -4.84 -25.09 -0.18
C GLY A 828 -5.35 -24.90 -1.61
N LEU A 829 -5.44 -26.00 -2.38
CA LEU A 829 -6.01 -25.98 -3.72
C LEU A 829 -7.49 -25.58 -3.70
N ALA A 830 -8.27 -26.18 -2.81
CA ALA A 830 -9.67 -25.80 -2.64
C ALA A 830 -9.83 -24.32 -2.24
N SER A 831 -9.00 -23.84 -1.30
CA SER A 831 -9.02 -22.44 -0.86
C SER A 831 -8.58 -21.49 -1.97
N SER A 832 -7.55 -21.84 -2.76
CA SER A 832 -7.05 -20.99 -3.84
C SER A 832 -8.06 -20.86 -4.98
N LEU A 833 -8.83 -21.90 -5.30
CA LEU A 833 -9.92 -21.84 -6.29
C LEU A 833 -11.03 -20.87 -5.85
N LEU A 834 -11.33 -20.83 -4.54
CA LEU A 834 -12.32 -19.89 -3.98
C LEU A 834 -11.80 -18.45 -3.96
N THR A 835 -10.52 -18.23 -3.70
CA THR A 835 -9.92 -16.90 -3.60
C THR A 835 -9.41 -16.35 -4.94
N ALA A 836 -9.26 -17.18 -5.96
CA ALA A 836 -8.76 -16.78 -7.29
C ALA A 836 -9.62 -15.68 -7.93
N SER A 837 -10.92 -15.65 -7.67
CA SER A 837 -11.82 -14.59 -8.15
C SER A 837 -11.54 -13.21 -7.53
N LEU A 838 -11.03 -13.15 -6.30
CA LEU A 838 -10.69 -11.90 -5.61
C LEU A 838 -9.46 -11.21 -6.24
N ILE A 839 -8.55 -11.99 -6.80
CA ILE A 839 -7.30 -11.50 -7.40
C ILE A 839 -7.52 -11.16 -8.88
N ARG A 840 -8.65 -11.56 -9.48
CA ARG A 840 -8.91 -11.41 -10.91
C ARG A 840 -8.72 -9.98 -11.43
N ALA A 841 -9.15 -9.00 -10.66
CA ALA A 841 -9.03 -7.59 -11.02
C ALA A 841 -7.58 -7.07 -11.03
N LEU A 842 -6.65 -7.81 -10.41
CA LEU A 842 -5.22 -7.46 -10.33
C LEU A 842 -4.38 -8.20 -11.40
N LEU A 843 -5.00 -9.09 -12.19
CA LEU A 843 -4.29 -9.92 -13.16
C LEU A 843 -4.40 -9.35 -14.57
N TYR A 844 -3.28 -9.21 -15.23
CA TYR A 844 -3.20 -8.83 -16.64
C TYR A 844 -2.86 -10.04 -17.53
N GLY A 845 -3.67 -10.28 -18.55
CA GLY A 845 -3.39 -11.28 -19.58
C GLY A 845 -3.30 -12.74 -19.13
N ILE A 846 -3.66 -13.02 -17.86
CA ILE A 846 -3.61 -14.36 -17.26
C ILE A 846 -4.98 -14.73 -16.68
N GLN A 847 -5.38 -15.97 -16.89
CA GLN A 847 -6.56 -16.51 -16.24
C GLN A 847 -6.28 -16.78 -14.75
N PRO A 848 -7.24 -16.62 -13.84
CA PRO A 848 -7.07 -16.91 -12.41
C PRO A 848 -6.65 -18.37 -12.12
N ILE A 849 -6.92 -19.30 -13.06
CA ILE A 849 -6.48 -20.69 -13.02
C ILE A 849 -5.38 -20.89 -14.06
N ASP A 850 -4.17 -20.49 -13.70
CA ASP A 850 -2.99 -20.64 -14.56
C ASP A 850 -2.27 -21.96 -14.26
N PRO A 851 -2.16 -22.89 -15.23
CA PRO A 851 -1.59 -24.23 -15.01
C PRO A 851 -0.17 -24.20 -14.44
N ALA A 852 0.66 -23.25 -14.87
CA ALA A 852 2.05 -23.22 -14.42
C ALA A 852 2.16 -22.80 -12.94
N SER A 853 1.39 -21.82 -12.49
CA SER A 853 1.34 -21.44 -11.07
C SER A 853 0.81 -22.57 -10.21
N PHE A 854 -0.23 -23.28 -10.66
CA PHE A 854 -0.85 -24.40 -9.97
C PHE A 854 0.01 -25.69 -9.99
N VAL A 855 1.01 -25.80 -10.84
CA VAL A 855 2.00 -26.90 -10.83
C VAL A 855 3.23 -26.52 -10.04
N THR A 856 3.74 -25.29 -10.14
CA THR A 856 4.98 -24.89 -9.45
C THR A 856 4.81 -24.77 -7.94
N ALA A 857 3.67 -24.28 -7.43
CA ALA A 857 3.43 -24.15 -5.99
C ALA A 857 3.42 -25.49 -5.24
N PRO A 858 2.71 -26.56 -5.70
CA PRO A 858 2.82 -27.89 -5.08
C PRO A 858 4.23 -28.45 -5.12
N LEU A 859 4.95 -28.30 -6.26
CA LEU A 859 6.33 -28.79 -6.39
C LEU A 859 7.27 -28.12 -5.40
N LEU A 860 7.15 -26.81 -5.19
CA LEU A 860 7.92 -26.07 -4.19
C LEU A 860 7.62 -26.57 -2.76
N LEU A 861 6.35 -26.79 -2.42
CA LEU A 861 5.97 -27.29 -1.10
C LEU A 861 6.45 -28.73 -0.87
N LEU A 862 6.40 -29.59 -1.88
CA LEU A 862 6.93 -30.94 -1.82
C LEU A 862 8.45 -30.94 -1.64
N LEU A 863 9.16 -30.06 -2.33
CA LEU A 863 10.61 -29.87 -2.15
C LEU A 863 10.95 -29.43 -0.72
N VAL A 864 10.22 -28.46 -0.18
CA VAL A 864 10.40 -28.04 1.24
C VAL A 864 10.11 -29.17 2.20
N ALA A 865 9.06 -29.94 1.95
CA ALA A 865 8.74 -31.08 2.79
C ALA A 865 9.85 -32.15 2.78
N ALA A 866 10.41 -32.40 1.61
CA ALA A 866 11.55 -33.33 1.48
C ALA A 866 12.77 -32.81 2.26
N LEU A 867 13.11 -31.52 2.10
CA LEU A 867 14.24 -30.88 2.79
C LEU A 867 14.02 -30.85 4.32
N ALA A 868 12.83 -30.43 4.76
CA ALA A 868 12.47 -30.32 6.18
C ALA A 868 12.42 -31.71 6.87
N SER A 869 12.09 -32.75 6.11
CA SER A 869 12.07 -34.15 6.62
C SER A 869 13.44 -34.81 6.62
N TYR A 870 14.36 -34.41 5.76
CA TYR A 870 15.66 -35.06 5.57
C TYR A 870 16.53 -35.05 6.84
N ILE A 871 16.67 -33.87 7.48
CA ILE A 871 17.52 -33.75 8.69
C ILE A 871 16.95 -34.57 9.84
N PRO A 872 15.65 -34.52 10.19
CA PRO A 872 15.07 -35.42 11.22
C PRO A 872 15.17 -36.87 10.85
N ALA A 873 14.94 -37.26 9.60
CA ALA A 873 15.07 -38.66 9.15
C ALA A 873 16.50 -39.18 9.31
N ARG A 874 17.51 -38.40 8.93
CA ARG A 874 18.93 -38.75 9.12
C ARG A 874 19.30 -38.83 10.60
N ARG A 875 18.73 -37.97 11.45
CA ARG A 875 18.92 -38.11 12.93
C ARG A 875 18.26 -39.37 13.47
N ALA A 876 17.07 -39.73 13.00
CA ALA A 876 16.37 -40.94 13.40
C ALA A 876 17.16 -42.23 13.09
N THR A 877 17.84 -42.27 11.92
CA THR A 877 18.65 -43.45 11.52
C THR A 877 19.98 -43.62 12.30
N ARG A 878 20.41 -42.57 13.05
CA ARG A 878 21.65 -42.56 13.84
C ARG A 878 21.41 -42.72 15.35
N ILE A 879 20.18 -43.05 15.76
CA ILE A 879 19.86 -43.30 17.18
C ILE A 879 20.56 -44.60 17.61
N ASP A 880 21.38 -44.51 18.65
CA ASP A 880 22.01 -45.67 19.27
C ASP A 880 20.94 -46.47 20.03
N PRO A 881 20.68 -47.76 19.64
CA PRO A 881 19.67 -48.58 20.30
C PRO A 881 19.93 -48.76 21.81
N MET A 882 21.21 -48.82 22.24
CA MET A 882 21.57 -49.03 23.66
C MET A 882 21.25 -47.79 24.49
N VAL A 883 21.43 -46.58 23.90
CA VAL A 883 21.09 -45.32 24.57
C VAL A 883 19.57 -45.16 24.63
N ALA A 884 18.86 -45.51 23.54
CA ALA A 884 17.39 -45.37 23.47
C ALA A 884 16.63 -46.30 24.45
N LEU A 885 17.24 -47.43 24.84
CA LEU A 885 16.68 -48.37 25.81
C LEU A 885 17.08 -48.06 27.26
N ARG A 886 18.15 -47.26 27.49
CA ARG A 886 18.65 -46.88 28.83
C ARG A 886 18.01 -45.63 29.43
N TYR A 887 17.32 -44.82 28.63
CA TYR A 887 16.60 -43.64 29.16
C TYR A 887 15.27 -44.11 29.82
N GLU A 888 15.34 -44.47 31.11
CA GLU A 888 14.20 -44.51 32.02
C GLU A 888 13.85 -43.13 32.56
#